data_8739798b48f74de58f148e9a84226de3
#
_entry.id   8739798b48f74de58f148e9a84226de3
#
_cell.length_a   1.000
_cell.length_b   1.000
_cell.length_c   1.000
_cell.angle_alpha   90.00
_cell.angle_beta   90.00
_cell.angle_gamma   90.00
#
_symmetry.space_group_name_H-M   'P 1'
#
loop_
_entity.id
_entity.type
_entity.pdbx_description
1 polymer ?
#
loop_
_entity_poly.entity_id
_entity_poly.type
_entity_poly.pdbx_seq_one_letter_code
_entity_poly.pdbx_strand_id
1 'polypeptide(L)'
;VEAPVEEYEPPLIVRGKTDGANCFACPFSAMGKPKQPVTGEGPERPIWIIVGEGPGQNETIQGRPFVGQSGRMVTDALVKIRTRRESVWITNATLCQPPSGSTDLQKREARRCCAPRLQKELSEFPGRPVAALGAIAAQGFCGEKFSITQMAGAMHEVDFDGTGSRVVIPSTHPAAILRGGTGGGGGAHTSDLGYWSLCYDLQKVNLIARGVDIRFTDDIEYETSDPVRAEKLVEDMVRDIRAKREFACDTETYVDDPKQHSALQAAHAKLNAIGLATTERAISVAWGILTQRAKRLIGAVLADSGIIKWFHNGLYDVPVLNRHGFTVEGPREDTLLMHHSAFPGLPHDLQRVTTQFHAITPWKAEYRHGQGSLEELLPYNARDTLATMRDAAPLTIAVKRSNAEKTYEVDKAMARAAAIMHVKGVPIDRAVNEELRVGFKTHIDRTRAELHGKVFDEGIHSRFKERLAFEQSRRARKHDPLDMDERINKRLDEMENPRKPFKFMIDSGDHIVAFLKACGVPLSIQTASGRVSTKKDILESFAHYPEVRALLTYRENAKLLNTFVERLFTRQYGDKIVYGFADEDDRVHPRWSVHKITGRWGSEAPGSQNWPKADKKKGRPNLRSQVIARPGRALVAFDAKQLEARIIALLSADPFLLDIFNNDKDIHSEFARIVWPDFDTRPVDERKVLRDMIKRPEYGAFYGGAV
;
A
#
# COMPACT_ATOMS: atom_id res chain seq x y z
N VAL A 1 0.56 18.15 50.37
CA VAL A 1 0.20 19.52 49.97
C VAL A 1 1.42 20.01 49.17
N GLU A 2 1.43 19.78 47.89
CA GLU A 2 2.42 20.32 46.97
C GLU A 2 2.03 21.78 46.67
N ALA A 3 3.01 22.68 46.83
CA ALA A 3 2.86 24.08 46.47
C ALA A 3 2.58 24.24 44.99
N PRO A 4 1.76 25.18 44.51
CA PRO A 4 1.53 25.41 43.09
C PRO A 4 2.84 25.89 42.45
N VAL A 5 3.30 25.14 41.46
CA VAL A 5 4.40 25.58 40.58
C VAL A 5 3.84 26.75 39.76
N GLU A 6 4.30 27.95 40.03
CA GLU A 6 4.04 29.12 39.17
C GLU A 6 4.48 28.77 37.75
N GLU A 7 3.52 28.72 36.83
CA GLU A 7 3.78 28.51 35.40
C GLU A 7 4.45 29.74 34.82
N TYR A 8 5.80 29.72 34.74
CA TYR A 8 6.53 30.68 33.96
C TYR A 8 6.26 30.42 32.48
N GLU A 9 5.40 31.22 31.86
CA GLU A 9 5.25 31.26 30.40
C GLU A 9 6.35 32.19 29.85
N PRO A 10 7.39 31.65 29.17
CA PRO A 10 8.37 32.52 28.52
C PRO A 10 7.69 33.32 27.40
N PRO A 11 8.02 34.60 27.22
CA PRO A 11 7.43 35.41 26.15
C PRO A 11 7.72 34.80 24.77
N LEU A 12 6.66 34.67 23.95
CA LEU A 12 6.79 34.22 22.56
C LEU A 12 7.41 35.37 21.72
N ILE A 13 8.55 35.08 21.08
CA ILE A 13 9.20 36.04 20.19
C ILE A 13 8.63 35.91 18.78
N VAL A 14 8.21 37.03 18.20
CA VAL A 14 7.82 37.18 16.78
C VAL A 14 8.88 37.99 16.07
N ARG A 15 9.58 37.40 15.10
CA ARG A 15 10.72 38.03 14.41
C ARG A 15 10.35 38.71 13.09
N GLY A 16 11.31 39.47 12.51
CA GLY A 16 11.14 40.25 11.28
C GLY A 16 10.60 39.45 10.07
N LYS A 17 9.65 40.03 9.39
CA LYS A 17 8.67 39.30 8.56
C LYS A 17 9.19 38.58 7.29
N THR A 18 10.34 38.96 6.71
CA THR A 18 10.79 38.37 5.41
C THR A 18 12.30 38.39 5.23
N ASP A 19 13.06 38.61 6.29
CA ASP A 19 14.51 38.82 6.21
C ASP A 19 15.23 37.60 5.61
N GLY A 20 15.85 37.78 4.43
CA GLY A 20 16.53 36.76 3.65
C GLY A 20 15.66 36.03 2.59
N ALA A 21 14.34 36.24 2.54
CA ALA A 21 13.50 35.63 1.50
C ALA A 21 13.60 36.36 0.16
N ASN A 22 13.75 35.63 -0.94
CA ASN A 22 13.74 36.21 -2.30
C ASN A 22 12.29 36.28 -2.83
N CYS A 23 11.51 37.23 -2.31
CA CYS A 23 10.11 37.42 -2.67
C CYS A 23 9.91 37.87 -4.12
N PHE A 24 10.92 38.55 -4.72
CA PHE A 24 10.84 39.03 -6.10
C PHE A 24 10.80 37.86 -7.12
N ALA A 25 11.59 36.82 -6.89
CA ALA A 25 11.63 35.64 -7.75
C ALA A 25 10.57 34.59 -7.37
N CYS A 26 9.78 34.82 -6.31
CA CYS A 26 8.83 33.81 -5.80
C CYS A 26 7.59 33.71 -6.69
N PRO A 27 7.23 32.50 -7.17
CA PRO A 27 6.04 32.30 -8.01
C PRO A 27 4.74 32.69 -7.30
N PHE A 28 4.67 32.66 -5.97
CA PHE A 28 3.49 33.11 -5.24
C PHE A 28 3.26 34.63 -5.36
N SER A 29 4.34 35.39 -5.48
CA SER A 29 4.25 36.84 -5.74
C SER A 29 3.74 37.15 -7.14
N ALA A 30 4.08 36.32 -8.13
CA ALA A 30 3.61 36.45 -9.51
C ALA A 30 2.12 36.05 -9.71
N MET A 31 1.57 35.24 -8.83
CA MET A 31 0.18 34.75 -8.88
C MET A 31 -0.84 35.68 -8.19
N GLY A 32 -0.45 36.83 -7.74
CA GLY A 32 -1.29 37.82 -7.06
C GLY A 32 -0.62 38.46 -5.87
N LYS A 33 -1.29 39.44 -5.23
CA LYS A 33 -0.70 40.06 -4.00
C LYS A 33 -0.45 39.00 -2.95
N PRO A 34 0.80 38.82 -2.48
CA PRO A 34 1.09 37.85 -1.42
C PRO A 34 0.28 38.25 -0.18
N LYS A 35 -0.41 37.28 0.41
CA LYS A 35 -1.08 37.44 1.70
C LYS A 35 -0.02 37.69 2.76
N GLN A 36 -0.44 38.28 3.89
CA GLN A 36 0.47 38.63 4.98
C GLN A 36 1.36 37.40 5.34
N PRO A 37 2.70 37.57 5.36
CA PRO A 37 3.61 36.49 5.72
C PRO A 37 3.42 36.09 7.19
N VAL A 38 3.47 34.79 7.45
CA VAL A 38 3.36 34.20 8.78
C VAL A 38 4.75 33.71 9.20
N THR A 39 5.30 34.38 10.20
CA THR A 39 6.65 34.10 10.74
C THR A 39 6.63 32.97 11.75
N GLY A 40 7.80 32.40 12.08
CA GLY A 40 7.94 31.42 13.15
C GLY A 40 7.64 32.04 14.53
N GLU A 41 7.22 31.20 15.46
CA GLU A 41 6.98 31.51 16.87
C GLU A 41 7.55 30.43 17.79
N GLY A 42 7.95 30.81 18.99
CA GLY A 42 8.45 29.90 20.02
C GLY A 42 9.35 30.63 21.03
N PRO A 43 9.99 29.87 21.94
CA PRO A 43 10.88 30.47 22.95
C PRO A 43 12.24 30.82 22.35
N GLU A 44 13.01 31.63 23.02
CA GLU A 44 14.41 31.97 22.64
C GLU A 44 15.33 30.72 22.59
N ARG A 45 15.04 29.74 23.42
CA ARG A 45 15.82 28.50 23.50
C ARG A 45 14.89 27.29 23.33
N PRO A 46 14.46 27.02 22.11
CA PRO A 46 13.56 25.89 21.86
C PRO A 46 14.28 24.56 22.15
N ILE A 47 13.52 23.57 22.63
CA ILE A 47 14.05 22.22 22.80
C ILE A 47 14.33 21.60 21.43
N TRP A 48 13.42 21.77 20.47
CA TRP A 48 13.50 21.33 19.08
C TRP A 48 12.56 22.16 18.19
N ILE A 49 12.52 21.88 16.90
CA ILE A 49 11.89 22.74 15.89
C ILE A 49 10.89 21.97 15.07
N ILE A 50 9.73 22.59 14.75
CA ILE A 50 8.74 22.11 13.78
C ILE A 50 8.80 23.01 12.55
N VAL A 51 8.96 22.41 11.36
CA VAL A 51 8.91 23.10 10.08
C VAL A 51 7.80 22.50 9.22
N GLY A 52 6.72 23.26 8.98
CA GLY A 52 5.64 22.88 8.06
C GLY A 52 5.92 23.30 6.61
N GLU A 53 4.97 23.05 5.73
CA GLU A 53 5.09 23.40 4.30
C GLU A 53 4.85 24.89 4.05
N GLY A 54 3.76 25.42 4.60
CA GLY A 54 3.36 26.83 4.46
C GLY A 54 2.06 27.09 5.23
N PRO A 55 1.75 28.38 5.53
CA PRO A 55 0.56 28.74 6.29
C PRO A 55 -0.73 28.48 5.50
N GLY A 56 -1.78 28.11 6.21
CA GLY A 56 -3.13 28.04 5.71
C GLY A 56 -3.90 29.36 5.85
N GLN A 57 -5.21 29.33 5.61
CA GLN A 57 -6.05 30.53 5.70
C GLN A 57 -6.14 31.08 7.13
N ASN A 58 -6.35 30.21 8.12
CA ASN A 58 -6.47 30.63 9.52
C ASN A 58 -5.14 31.22 10.05
N GLU A 59 -4.03 30.59 9.66
CA GLU A 59 -2.69 31.09 9.99
C GLU A 59 -2.43 32.48 9.41
N THR A 60 -2.85 32.71 8.16
CA THR A 60 -2.71 34.01 7.51
C THR A 60 -3.56 35.08 8.18
N ILE A 61 -4.78 34.73 8.63
CA ILE A 61 -5.68 35.67 9.34
C ILE A 61 -5.11 36.04 10.71
N GLN A 62 -4.62 35.04 11.46
CA GLN A 62 -4.12 35.23 12.83
C GLN A 62 -2.66 35.66 12.90
N GLY A 63 -1.90 35.58 11.81
CA GLY A 63 -0.47 35.89 11.75
C GLY A 63 0.42 34.90 12.53
N ARG A 64 -0.08 33.71 12.86
CA ARG A 64 0.61 32.68 13.67
C ARG A 64 0.65 31.33 12.97
N PRO A 65 1.75 30.55 13.04
CA PRO A 65 1.85 29.24 12.39
C PRO A 65 1.03 28.18 13.14
N PHE A 66 0.46 27.23 12.42
CA PHE A 66 -0.23 26.05 12.96
C PHE A 66 -1.35 26.37 13.98
N VAL A 67 -2.28 27.26 13.61
CA VAL A 67 -3.48 27.61 14.42
C VAL A 67 -4.78 27.05 13.85
N GLY A 68 -4.79 26.58 12.60
CA GLY A 68 -5.94 25.92 11.95
C GLY A 68 -6.12 24.45 12.39
N GLN A 69 -6.89 23.69 11.63
CA GLN A 69 -7.16 22.26 11.93
C GLN A 69 -5.87 21.43 12.01
N SER A 70 -4.95 21.63 11.06
CA SER A 70 -3.63 20.98 11.07
C SER A 70 -2.82 21.34 12.32
N GLY A 71 -2.90 22.59 12.74
CA GLY A 71 -2.22 23.09 13.93
C GLY A 71 -2.78 22.50 15.22
N ARG A 72 -4.09 22.34 15.32
CA ARG A 72 -4.72 21.63 16.46
C ARG A 72 -4.22 20.19 16.56
N MET A 73 -4.15 19.46 15.45
CA MET A 73 -3.62 18.09 15.42
C MET A 73 -2.15 18.05 15.91
N VAL A 74 -1.32 19.02 15.51
CA VAL A 74 0.07 19.12 16.01
C VAL A 74 0.09 19.37 17.51
N THR A 75 -0.75 20.31 18.01
CA THR A 75 -0.84 20.62 19.43
C THR A 75 -1.30 19.41 20.24
N ASP A 76 -2.30 18.69 19.77
CA ASP A 76 -2.79 17.45 20.41
C ASP A 76 -1.68 16.37 20.43
N ALA A 77 -0.91 16.24 19.34
CA ALA A 77 0.23 15.32 19.28
C ALA A 77 1.33 15.71 20.27
N LEU A 78 1.62 17.02 20.41
CA LEU A 78 2.58 17.51 21.40
C LEU A 78 2.12 17.18 22.84
N VAL A 79 0.86 17.41 23.16
CA VAL A 79 0.27 17.02 24.47
C VAL A 79 0.42 15.51 24.69
N LYS A 80 0.14 14.69 23.67
CA LYS A 80 0.23 13.23 23.74
C LYS A 80 1.65 12.75 24.06
N ILE A 81 2.67 13.44 23.54
CA ILE A 81 4.07 13.14 23.81
C ILE A 81 4.64 13.93 25.01
N ARG A 82 3.76 14.53 25.83
CA ARG A 82 4.11 15.31 27.02
C ARG A 82 5.11 16.44 26.74
N THR A 83 4.87 17.17 25.66
CA THR A 83 5.67 18.34 25.26
C THR A 83 4.75 19.55 25.17
N ARG A 84 5.13 20.67 25.76
CA ARG A 84 4.38 21.94 25.67
C ARG A 84 4.66 22.60 24.33
N ARG A 85 3.62 23.18 23.70
CA ARG A 85 3.78 23.90 22.42
C ARG A 85 4.80 25.06 22.56
N GLU A 86 4.76 25.75 23.71
CA GLU A 86 5.60 26.89 24.02
C GLU A 86 7.09 26.52 24.21
N SER A 87 7.44 25.23 24.31
CA SER A 87 8.81 24.75 24.41
C SER A 87 9.48 24.45 23.08
N VAL A 88 8.76 24.55 21.97
CA VAL A 88 9.25 24.24 20.62
C VAL A 88 9.17 25.48 19.73
N TRP A 89 10.10 25.60 18.77
CA TRP A 89 10.01 26.60 17.72
C TRP A 89 9.15 26.05 16.58
N ILE A 90 8.17 26.81 16.10
CA ILE A 90 7.25 26.41 15.05
C ILE A 90 7.30 27.39 13.91
N THR A 91 7.63 26.94 12.71
CA THR A 91 7.71 27.74 11.50
C THR A 91 7.27 26.95 10.26
N ASN A 92 7.38 27.56 9.08
CA ASN A 92 7.08 26.94 7.80
C ASN A 92 8.22 27.14 6.80
N ALA A 93 8.35 26.23 5.84
CA ALA A 93 9.29 26.33 4.73
C ALA A 93 8.98 27.53 3.82
N THR A 94 7.70 27.90 3.67
CA THR A 94 7.26 29.14 3.02
C THR A 94 6.50 30.02 4.00
N LEU A 95 6.68 31.34 3.92
CA LEU A 95 6.00 32.30 4.79
C LEU A 95 4.58 32.64 4.36
N CYS A 96 4.26 32.44 3.08
CA CYS A 96 3.00 32.87 2.49
C CYS A 96 2.08 31.69 2.21
N GLN A 97 0.78 31.89 2.38
CA GLN A 97 -0.23 30.91 1.97
C GLN A 97 -0.12 30.64 0.46
N PRO A 98 0.00 29.37 0.01
CA PRO A 98 -0.02 29.04 -1.41
C PRO A 98 -1.30 29.57 -2.07
N PRO A 99 -1.22 30.31 -3.21
CA PRO A 99 -2.39 30.71 -3.96
C PRO A 99 -3.23 29.49 -4.41
N SER A 100 -4.55 29.67 -4.55
CA SER A 100 -5.43 28.60 -5.04
C SER A 100 -4.97 28.16 -6.45
N GLY A 101 -4.92 26.83 -6.66
CA GLY A 101 -4.45 26.26 -7.93
C GLY A 101 -2.92 26.17 -8.09
N SER A 102 -2.13 26.53 -7.06
CA SER A 102 -0.67 26.36 -7.12
C SER A 102 -0.28 24.90 -7.36
N THR A 103 0.56 24.67 -8.36
CA THR A 103 1.14 23.35 -8.67
C THR A 103 2.23 22.99 -7.65
N ASP A 104 2.55 21.70 -7.56
CA ASP A 104 3.64 21.24 -6.68
C ASP A 104 5.01 21.82 -7.10
N LEU A 105 5.22 22.06 -8.40
CA LEU A 105 6.41 22.73 -8.90
C LEU A 105 6.50 24.16 -8.33
N GLN A 106 5.43 24.95 -8.42
CA GLN A 106 5.38 26.32 -7.89
C GLN A 106 5.59 26.36 -6.37
N LYS A 107 5.07 25.39 -5.63
CA LYS A 107 5.31 25.27 -4.18
C LYS A 107 6.80 25.00 -3.86
N ARG A 108 7.45 24.12 -4.64
CA ARG A 108 8.90 23.84 -4.49
C ARG A 108 9.74 25.09 -4.82
N GLU A 109 9.41 25.80 -5.89
CA GLU A 109 10.09 27.06 -6.25
C GLU A 109 9.90 28.12 -5.18
N ALA A 110 8.69 28.31 -4.65
CA ALA A 110 8.44 29.23 -3.54
C ALA A 110 9.24 28.87 -2.28
N ARG A 111 9.35 27.56 -1.96
CA ARG A 111 10.21 27.08 -0.88
C ARG A 111 11.68 27.47 -1.11
N ARG A 112 12.20 27.28 -2.33
CA ARG A 112 13.57 27.68 -2.67
C ARG A 112 13.79 29.18 -2.46
N CYS A 113 12.83 30.01 -2.84
CA CYS A 113 12.87 31.44 -2.60
C CYS A 113 12.86 31.81 -1.11
N CYS A 114 12.22 31.01 -0.26
CA CYS A 114 12.17 31.18 1.18
C CYS A 114 13.34 30.51 1.94
N ALA A 115 14.12 29.63 1.29
CA ALA A 115 15.15 28.83 1.95
C ALA A 115 16.23 29.69 2.67
N PRO A 116 16.76 30.78 2.09
CA PRO A 116 17.76 31.60 2.81
C PRO A 116 17.23 32.20 4.12
N ARG A 117 15.95 32.60 4.15
CA ARG A 117 15.27 33.04 5.36
C ARG A 117 15.19 31.94 6.41
N LEU A 118 14.77 30.70 5.99
CA LEU A 118 14.68 29.57 6.89
C LEU A 118 16.07 29.20 7.45
N GLN A 119 17.11 29.22 6.62
CA GLN A 119 18.49 28.99 7.04
C GLN A 119 18.92 29.98 8.12
N LYS A 120 18.68 31.27 7.90
CA LYS A 120 18.98 32.32 8.87
C LYS A 120 18.21 32.14 10.18
N GLU A 121 16.93 31.81 10.11
CA GLU A 121 16.08 31.53 11.29
C GLU A 121 16.58 30.32 12.09
N LEU A 122 16.96 29.22 11.41
CA LEU A 122 17.43 28.03 12.09
C LEU A 122 18.86 28.14 12.60
N SER A 123 19.71 29.00 12.00
CA SER A 123 21.08 29.23 12.50
C SER A 123 21.13 29.83 13.90
N GLU A 124 20.03 30.42 14.37
CA GLU A 124 19.90 30.91 15.74
C GLU A 124 19.70 29.79 16.77
N PHE A 125 19.39 28.57 16.29
CA PHE A 125 19.17 27.40 17.12
C PHE A 125 20.10 26.24 16.69
N PRO A 126 21.42 26.40 16.81
CA PRO A 126 22.40 25.45 16.30
C PRO A 126 22.19 24.05 16.92
N GLY A 127 22.29 23.01 16.08
CA GLY A 127 22.19 21.60 16.51
C GLY A 127 20.80 21.15 17.00
N ARG A 128 19.79 22.02 17.07
CA ARG A 128 18.45 21.61 17.50
C ARG A 128 17.80 20.71 16.44
N PRO A 129 17.25 19.53 16.85
CA PRO A 129 16.58 18.62 15.93
C PRO A 129 15.33 19.24 15.31
N VAL A 130 14.98 18.80 14.12
CA VAL A 130 13.84 19.30 13.32
C VAL A 130 12.85 18.19 13.01
N ALA A 131 11.57 18.45 13.25
CA ALA A 131 10.46 17.70 12.64
C ALA A 131 10.02 18.43 11.36
N ALA A 132 10.24 17.84 10.18
CA ALA A 132 9.84 18.41 8.90
C ALA A 132 8.49 17.80 8.46
N LEU A 133 7.41 18.59 8.57
CA LEU A 133 6.05 18.12 8.33
C LEU A 133 5.63 18.33 6.86
N GLY A 134 5.55 17.25 6.11
CA GLY A 134 5.13 17.20 4.71
C GLY A 134 6.27 17.21 3.69
N ALA A 135 5.92 16.90 2.44
CA ALA A 135 6.91 16.70 1.38
C ALA A 135 7.71 17.97 1.05
N ILE A 136 7.04 19.13 1.01
CA ILE A 136 7.69 20.41 0.67
C ILE A 136 8.71 20.81 1.75
N ALA A 137 8.36 20.65 3.03
CA ALA A 137 9.27 20.91 4.14
C ALA A 137 10.46 19.94 4.12
N ALA A 138 10.19 18.64 4.04
CA ALA A 138 11.20 17.59 4.03
C ALA A 138 12.19 17.72 2.86
N GLN A 139 11.72 18.05 1.66
CA GLN A 139 12.56 18.27 0.48
C GLN A 139 13.51 19.46 0.66
N GLY A 140 13.17 20.41 1.55
CA GLY A 140 14.06 21.52 1.90
C GLY A 140 15.34 21.06 2.58
N PHE A 141 15.27 20.04 3.39
CA PHE A 141 16.39 19.47 4.15
C PHE A 141 17.05 18.29 3.43
N CYS A 142 16.23 17.37 2.88
CA CYS A 142 16.69 16.07 2.42
C CYS A 142 16.84 15.98 0.88
N GLY A 143 16.60 17.08 0.16
CA GLY A 143 16.76 17.15 -1.29
C GLY A 143 15.46 16.93 -2.09
N GLU A 144 15.47 17.37 -3.36
CA GLU A 144 14.28 17.46 -4.22
C GLU A 144 13.65 16.10 -4.57
N LYS A 145 14.43 15.02 -4.57
CA LYS A 145 13.96 13.67 -4.87
C LYS A 145 13.36 12.95 -3.68
N PHE A 146 13.32 13.61 -2.50
CA PHE A 146 12.79 13.01 -1.28
C PHE A 146 11.31 12.63 -1.41
N SER A 147 10.99 11.39 -1.03
CA SER A 147 9.63 10.82 -1.01
C SER A 147 9.13 10.66 0.42
N ILE A 148 8.16 11.46 0.83
CA ILE A 148 7.59 11.39 2.18
C ILE A 148 6.91 10.05 2.46
N THR A 149 6.31 9.41 1.45
CA THR A 149 5.64 8.12 1.59
C THR A 149 6.60 6.95 1.89
N GLN A 150 7.85 7.08 1.44
CA GLN A 150 8.88 6.05 1.63
C GLN A 150 9.78 6.33 2.84
N MET A 151 9.99 7.59 3.16
CA MET A 151 11.04 8.01 4.09
C MET A 151 10.53 8.75 5.34
N ALA A 152 9.20 8.87 5.53
CA ALA A 152 8.67 9.45 6.76
C ALA A 152 9.11 8.64 7.99
N GLY A 153 9.48 9.35 9.05
CA GLY A 153 9.97 8.76 10.29
C GLY A 153 11.47 8.39 10.31
N ALA A 154 12.13 8.35 9.16
CA ALA A 154 13.56 8.07 9.10
C ALA A 154 14.40 9.29 9.56
N MET A 155 15.55 9.01 10.17
CA MET A 155 16.48 10.04 10.61
C MET A 155 17.40 10.47 9.46
N HIS A 156 17.56 11.77 9.31
CA HIS A 156 18.53 12.38 8.40
C HIS A 156 19.44 13.33 9.18
N GLU A 157 20.73 13.28 8.90
CA GLU A 157 21.69 14.25 9.42
C GLU A 157 22.10 15.19 8.28
N VAL A 158 21.81 16.47 8.43
CA VAL A 158 22.04 17.47 7.38
C VAL A 158 22.63 18.73 7.95
N ASP A 159 23.59 19.33 7.26
CA ASP A 159 24.01 20.71 7.48
C ASP A 159 23.19 21.61 6.58
N PHE A 160 22.13 22.21 7.12
CA PHE A 160 21.18 23.01 6.36
C PHE A 160 21.49 24.50 6.39
N ASP A 161 22.08 24.98 7.48
CA ASP A 161 22.25 26.39 7.80
C ASP A 161 23.73 26.80 8.01
N GLY A 162 24.67 25.88 7.79
CA GLY A 162 26.11 26.11 7.96
C GLY A 162 26.56 26.17 9.42
N THR A 163 25.68 25.81 10.38
CA THR A 163 26.03 25.79 11.82
C THR A 163 26.47 24.41 12.30
N GLY A 164 26.59 23.46 11.39
CA GLY A 164 26.91 22.05 11.63
C GLY A 164 25.72 21.10 11.43
N SER A 165 25.99 19.83 11.60
CA SER A 165 24.98 18.78 11.38
C SER A 165 23.84 18.86 12.40
N ARG A 166 22.60 18.74 11.91
CA ARG A 166 21.39 18.60 12.71
C ARG A 166 20.57 17.40 12.28
N VAL A 167 19.90 16.80 13.24
CA VAL A 167 18.95 15.70 12.98
C VAL A 167 17.64 16.27 12.44
N VAL A 168 17.17 15.72 11.32
CA VAL A 168 15.87 16.01 10.72
C VAL A 168 15.06 14.70 10.64
N ILE A 169 13.84 14.71 11.17
CA ILE A 169 12.88 13.61 11.03
C ILE A 169 11.69 14.13 10.22
N PRO A 170 11.57 13.70 8.95
CA PRO A 170 10.40 13.98 8.13
C PRO A 170 9.17 13.24 8.64
N SER A 171 8.02 13.90 8.60
CA SER A 171 6.73 13.27 8.93
C SER A 171 5.63 13.68 7.97
N THR A 172 4.56 12.91 7.91
CA THR A 172 3.39 13.23 7.09
C THR A 172 2.76 14.54 7.56
N HIS A 173 2.40 15.42 6.62
CA HIS A 173 1.75 16.69 6.97
C HIS A 173 0.36 16.45 7.57
N PRO A 174 -0.03 17.09 8.68
CA PRO A 174 -1.35 16.94 9.31
C PRO A 174 -2.53 17.13 8.36
N ALA A 175 -2.44 18.08 7.42
CA ALA A 175 -3.48 18.28 6.40
C ALA A 175 -3.67 17.06 5.46
N ALA A 176 -2.64 16.26 5.22
CA ALA A 176 -2.78 15.02 4.45
C ALA A 176 -3.48 13.94 5.28
N ILE A 177 -3.18 13.88 6.58
CA ILE A 177 -3.84 12.96 7.53
C ILE A 177 -5.34 13.30 7.60
N LEU A 178 -5.71 14.58 7.77
CA LEU A 178 -7.10 15.05 7.82
C LEU A 178 -7.91 14.75 6.54
N ARG A 179 -7.25 14.70 5.38
CA ARG A 179 -7.90 14.34 4.10
C ARG A 179 -8.00 12.83 3.86
N GLY A 180 -7.60 11.99 4.82
CA GLY A 180 -7.57 10.53 4.65
C GLY A 180 -6.43 10.02 3.76
N GLY A 181 -5.38 10.82 3.58
CA GLY A 181 -4.28 10.55 2.66
C GLY A 181 -3.07 9.89 3.31
N THR A 182 -3.14 8.59 3.59
CA THR A 182 -1.96 7.72 3.73
C THR A 182 -2.17 6.44 2.93
N GLY A 183 -2.27 6.57 1.60
CA GLY A 183 -2.24 5.42 0.67
C GLY A 183 -3.48 4.54 0.67
N GLY A 184 -4.40 4.78 -0.26
CA GLY A 184 -5.25 3.75 -0.84
C GLY A 184 -6.42 3.23 -0.02
N GLY A 185 -7.41 4.05 0.29
CA GLY A 185 -8.68 3.58 0.83
C GLY A 185 -9.33 4.60 1.77
N GLY A 186 -10.21 5.45 1.24
CA GLY A 186 -10.89 6.48 2.02
C GLY A 186 -11.84 5.89 3.06
N GLY A 187 -11.55 6.15 4.33
CA GLY A 187 -12.44 5.87 5.45
C GLY A 187 -11.99 6.67 6.69
N ALA A 188 -12.91 6.98 7.59
CA ALA A 188 -12.65 7.75 8.82
C ALA A 188 -11.52 7.18 9.71
N HIS A 189 -11.25 5.88 9.60
CA HIS A 189 -10.19 5.19 10.35
C HIS A 189 -8.76 5.51 9.89
N THR A 190 -8.56 6.04 8.67
CA THR A 190 -7.21 6.39 8.16
C THR A 190 -6.66 7.67 8.80
N SER A 191 -7.50 8.55 9.34
CA SER A 191 -7.08 9.76 10.05
C SER A 191 -6.40 9.45 11.38
N ASP A 192 -6.92 8.48 12.14
CA ASP A 192 -6.38 8.11 13.46
C ASP A 192 -5.00 7.47 13.35
N LEU A 193 -4.77 6.69 12.31
CA LEU A 193 -3.52 5.98 12.09
C LEU A 193 -2.40 6.91 11.65
N GLY A 194 -2.72 7.85 10.76
CA GLY A 194 -1.78 8.92 10.39
C GLY A 194 -1.41 9.78 11.58
N TYR A 195 -2.35 10.05 12.48
CA TYR A 195 -2.12 10.77 13.72
C TYR A 195 -1.11 10.07 14.65
N TRP A 196 -1.25 8.76 14.86
CA TRP A 196 -0.29 8.00 15.68
C TRP A 196 1.11 7.99 15.06
N SER A 197 1.22 7.87 13.72
CA SER A 197 2.49 7.98 13.04
C SER A 197 3.16 9.33 13.29
N LEU A 198 2.40 10.43 13.22
CA LEU A 198 2.88 11.77 13.57
C LEU A 198 3.36 11.83 15.04
N CYS A 199 2.61 11.26 15.98
CA CYS A 199 3.01 11.21 17.39
C CYS A 199 4.35 10.49 17.59
N TYR A 200 4.58 9.35 16.93
CA TYR A 200 5.84 8.62 17.00
C TYR A 200 7.01 9.43 16.42
N ASP A 201 6.80 10.08 15.28
CA ASP A 201 7.83 10.88 14.65
C ASP A 201 8.22 12.09 15.52
N LEU A 202 7.24 12.82 16.07
CA LEU A 202 7.48 13.92 17.02
C LEU A 202 8.13 13.44 18.32
N GLN A 203 7.73 12.26 18.83
CA GLN A 203 8.34 11.68 20.03
C GLN A 203 9.82 11.37 19.82
N LYS A 204 10.22 10.86 18.66
CA LYS A 204 11.65 10.63 18.36
C LYS A 204 12.45 11.93 18.39
N VAL A 205 11.94 13.00 17.75
CA VAL A 205 12.59 14.30 17.79
C VAL A 205 12.75 14.80 19.22
N ASN A 206 11.70 14.66 20.03
CA ASN A 206 11.71 15.05 21.44
C ASN A 206 12.70 14.22 22.28
N LEU A 207 12.81 12.91 22.06
CA LEU A 207 13.77 12.05 22.77
C LEU A 207 15.21 12.42 22.39
N ILE A 208 15.51 12.59 21.11
CA ILE A 208 16.83 13.02 20.62
C ILE A 208 17.20 14.40 21.23
N ALA A 209 16.27 15.33 21.22
CA ALA A 209 16.48 16.68 21.79
C ALA A 209 16.77 16.67 23.30
N ARG A 210 16.29 15.64 24.01
CA ARG A 210 16.54 15.40 25.45
C ARG A 210 17.79 14.55 25.73
N GLY A 211 18.55 14.19 24.69
CA GLY A 211 19.76 13.38 24.82
C GLY A 211 19.50 11.90 25.10
N VAL A 212 18.25 11.41 24.85
CA VAL A 212 17.98 9.98 24.95
C VAL A 212 18.52 9.28 23.70
N ASP A 213 19.39 8.30 23.90
CA ASP A 213 19.93 7.53 22.79
C ASP A 213 18.91 6.51 22.28
N ILE A 214 18.35 6.83 21.12
CA ILE A 214 17.45 5.94 20.36
C ILE A 214 18.00 5.69 18.95
N ARG A 215 19.28 6.01 18.71
CA ARG A 215 19.94 5.80 17.43
C ARG A 215 20.12 4.33 17.17
N PHE A 216 19.81 3.94 15.95
CA PHE A 216 20.09 2.60 15.49
C PHE A 216 21.56 2.52 15.07
N THR A 217 22.34 1.66 15.73
CA THR A 217 23.74 1.44 15.39
C THR A 217 23.88 0.19 14.53
N ASP A 218 24.63 0.30 13.43
CA ASP A 218 24.89 -0.81 12.52
C ASP A 218 26.09 -1.62 13.01
N ASP A 219 25.87 -2.55 13.90
CA ASP A 219 26.88 -3.59 14.23
C ASP A 219 26.62 -4.81 13.35
N ILE A 220 27.10 -4.75 12.10
CA ILE A 220 26.90 -5.76 11.07
C ILE A 220 28.22 -6.26 10.49
N GLU A 221 28.32 -7.56 10.30
CA GLU A 221 29.40 -8.21 9.59
C GLU A 221 28.84 -9.04 8.43
N TYR A 222 29.61 -9.20 7.36
CA TYR A 222 29.20 -10.01 6.22
C TYR A 222 30.37 -10.63 5.49
N GLU A 223 30.08 -11.69 4.71
CA GLU A 223 31.10 -12.37 3.91
C GLU A 223 30.52 -12.90 2.59
N THR A 224 31.14 -12.51 1.47
CA THR A 224 30.67 -12.81 0.12
C THR A 224 31.45 -13.93 -0.57
N SER A 225 32.71 -14.19 -0.20
CA SER A 225 33.66 -14.97 -1.00
C SER A 225 34.52 -15.95 -0.23
N ASP A 226 34.85 -15.71 1.05
CA ASP A 226 35.73 -16.55 1.87
C ASP A 226 34.93 -17.54 2.72
N PRO A 227 34.92 -18.85 2.38
CA PRO A 227 34.23 -19.87 3.17
C PRO A 227 34.73 -20.02 4.60
N VAL A 228 36.02 -19.78 4.85
CA VAL A 228 36.62 -19.94 6.21
C VAL A 228 36.16 -18.82 7.10
N ARG A 229 36.19 -17.59 6.60
CA ARG A 229 35.67 -16.42 7.33
C ARG A 229 34.19 -16.54 7.56
N ALA A 230 33.40 -16.96 6.54
CA ALA A 230 31.96 -17.18 6.66
C ALA A 230 31.64 -18.23 7.74
N GLU A 231 32.37 -19.35 7.77
CA GLU A 231 32.20 -20.37 8.83
C GLU A 231 32.51 -19.81 10.22
N LYS A 232 33.57 -19.01 10.36
CA LYS A 232 33.93 -18.36 11.62
C LYS A 232 32.86 -17.39 12.11
N LEU A 233 32.31 -16.54 11.21
CA LEU A 233 31.20 -15.63 11.54
C LEU A 233 29.99 -16.41 12.05
N VAL A 234 29.62 -17.49 11.37
CA VAL A 234 28.52 -18.38 11.79
C VAL A 234 28.78 -19.02 13.15
N GLU A 235 29.99 -19.53 13.41
CA GLU A 235 30.34 -20.12 14.71
C GLU A 235 30.19 -19.12 15.85
N ASP A 236 30.72 -17.92 15.68
CA ASP A 236 30.66 -16.86 16.67
C ASP A 236 29.21 -16.43 16.93
N MET A 237 28.42 -16.23 15.86
CA MET A 237 27.00 -15.89 15.98
C MET A 237 26.18 -17.01 16.65
N VAL A 238 26.40 -18.27 16.31
CA VAL A 238 25.71 -19.41 16.93
C VAL A 238 26.03 -19.50 18.43
N ARG A 239 27.26 -19.17 18.85
CA ARG A 239 27.61 -19.07 20.27
C ARG A 239 26.80 -17.98 20.98
N ASP A 240 26.69 -16.80 20.38
CA ASP A 240 25.92 -15.69 20.93
C ASP A 240 24.42 -16.04 21.00
N ILE A 241 23.86 -16.65 19.96
CA ILE A 241 22.47 -17.14 19.92
C ILE A 241 22.19 -18.12 21.05
N ARG A 242 23.10 -19.08 21.28
CA ARG A 242 22.96 -20.06 22.39
C ARG A 242 22.98 -19.40 23.75
N ALA A 243 23.79 -18.36 23.92
CA ALA A 243 23.84 -17.58 25.15
C ALA A 243 22.57 -16.75 25.38
N LYS A 244 22.06 -16.10 24.34
CA LYS A 244 20.87 -15.23 24.41
C LYS A 244 19.53 -15.99 24.37
N ARG A 245 19.52 -17.22 23.83
CA ARG A 245 18.33 -18.06 23.62
C ARG A 245 17.27 -17.46 22.68
N GLU A 246 17.65 -16.49 21.88
CA GLU A 246 16.83 -15.88 20.86
C GLU A 246 17.69 -15.27 19.74
N PHE A 247 17.14 -15.20 18.54
CA PHE A 247 17.76 -14.55 17.38
C PHE A 247 16.74 -14.23 16.29
N ALA A 248 17.05 -13.24 15.45
CA ALA A 248 16.34 -13.01 14.19
C ALA A 248 17.02 -13.73 13.03
N CYS A 249 16.22 -14.18 12.08
CA CYS A 249 16.67 -14.77 10.82
C CYS A 249 15.92 -14.13 9.66
N ASP A 250 16.67 -13.78 8.61
CA ASP A 250 16.14 -13.24 7.36
C ASP A 250 16.82 -13.92 6.17
N THR A 251 16.08 -14.13 5.07
CA THR A 251 16.58 -14.85 3.90
C THR A 251 16.47 -14.01 2.65
N GLU A 252 17.57 -13.86 1.93
CA GLU A 252 17.56 -13.30 0.59
C GLU A 252 17.54 -14.39 -0.46
N THR A 253 16.76 -14.19 -1.50
CA THR A 253 16.46 -15.24 -2.46
C THR A 253 16.54 -14.76 -3.91
N TYR A 254 16.73 -15.72 -4.80
CA TYR A 254 16.62 -15.52 -6.25
C TYR A 254 15.81 -16.65 -6.89
N VAL A 255 15.49 -16.51 -8.16
CA VAL A 255 14.91 -17.54 -9.02
C VAL A 255 15.74 -17.65 -10.28
N ASP A 256 15.84 -18.85 -10.85
CA ASP A 256 16.64 -19.08 -12.06
C ASP A 256 16.09 -18.33 -13.28
N ASP A 257 14.76 -18.28 -13.41
CA ASP A 257 14.08 -17.53 -14.47
C ASP A 257 13.08 -16.51 -13.88
N PRO A 258 13.47 -15.22 -13.75
CA PRO A 258 12.59 -14.18 -13.24
C PRO A 258 11.37 -13.89 -14.12
N LYS A 259 11.34 -14.39 -15.36
CA LYS A 259 10.16 -14.28 -16.25
C LYS A 259 9.11 -15.33 -15.91
N GLN A 260 9.54 -16.52 -15.47
CA GLN A 260 8.66 -17.62 -15.10
C GLN A 260 8.18 -17.53 -13.67
N HIS A 261 9.08 -17.27 -12.73
CA HIS A 261 8.80 -17.27 -11.30
C HIS A 261 9.22 -15.95 -10.66
N SER A 262 8.51 -15.56 -9.63
CA SER A 262 8.90 -14.42 -8.77
C SER A 262 9.70 -14.92 -7.58
N ALA A 263 10.79 -14.24 -7.25
CA ALA A 263 11.53 -14.49 -6.02
C ALA A 263 10.67 -14.31 -4.76
N LEU A 264 9.53 -13.61 -4.87
CA LEU A 264 8.54 -13.49 -3.79
C LEU A 264 7.69 -14.76 -3.58
N GLN A 265 7.85 -15.80 -4.41
CA GLN A 265 7.18 -17.08 -4.27
C GLN A 265 8.11 -18.09 -3.61
N ALA A 266 8.01 -18.25 -2.29
CA ALA A 266 8.87 -19.17 -1.51
C ALA A 266 8.88 -20.61 -2.06
N ALA A 267 7.82 -21.02 -2.78
CA ALA A 267 7.73 -22.31 -3.43
C ALA A 267 8.79 -22.54 -4.53
N HIS A 268 9.32 -21.48 -5.14
CA HIS A 268 10.29 -21.54 -6.24
C HIS A 268 11.61 -20.86 -5.91
N ALA A 269 11.67 -20.12 -4.82
CA ALA A 269 12.83 -19.33 -4.43
C ALA A 269 14.02 -20.21 -4.00
N LYS A 270 15.23 -19.81 -4.39
CA LYS A 270 16.50 -20.36 -3.95
C LYS A 270 17.22 -19.39 -3.04
N LEU A 271 17.91 -19.89 -2.01
CA LEU A 271 18.68 -19.05 -1.10
C LEU A 271 19.88 -18.41 -1.83
N ASN A 272 19.99 -17.09 -1.67
CA ASN A 272 21.15 -16.29 -2.09
C ASN A 272 22.01 -15.92 -0.86
N ALA A 273 21.36 -15.50 0.24
CA ALA A 273 22.03 -15.18 1.48
C ALA A 273 21.14 -15.55 2.70
N ILE A 274 21.76 -15.65 3.85
CA ILE A 274 21.09 -15.81 5.14
C ILE A 274 21.67 -14.84 6.16
N GLY A 275 20.79 -14.08 6.80
CA GLY A 275 21.07 -13.17 7.90
C GLY A 275 20.70 -13.79 9.24
N LEU A 276 21.53 -13.57 10.24
CA LEU A 276 21.31 -13.96 11.63
C LEU A 276 21.66 -12.79 12.55
N ALA A 277 20.82 -12.48 13.54
CA ALA A 277 21.10 -11.38 14.46
C ALA A 277 20.71 -11.70 15.90
N THR A 278 21.51 -11.21 16.84
CA THR A 278 21.10 -10.96 18.22
C THR A 278 20.76 -9.47 18.39
N THR A 279 20.35 -9.03 19.55
CA THR A 279 20.11 -7.59 19.83
C THR A 279 21.36 -6.72 19.67
N GLU A 280 22.55 -7.32 19.77
CA GLU A 280 23.82 -6.61 19.77
C GLU A 280 24.39 -6.46 18.37
N ARG A 281 24.40 -7.53 17.56
CA ARG A 281 25.00 -7.54 16.22
C ARG A 281 24.27 -8.48 15.27
N ALA A 282 24.55 -8.32 13.99
CA ALA A 282 24.08 -9.20 12.93
C ALA A 282 25.21 -9.66 12.00
N ILE A 283 25.02 -10.83 11.40
CA ILE A 283 25.83 -11.30 10.29
C ILE A 283 24.97 -11.58 9.08
N SER A 284 25.51 -11.43 7.88
CA SER A 284 24.93 -11.96 6.64
C SER A 284 26.01 -12.68 5.84
N VAL A 285 25.67 -13.88 5.35
CA VAL A 285 26.62 -14.72 4.59
C VAL A 285 25.98 -15.21 3.31
N ALA A 286 26.78 -15.21 2.23
CA ALA A 286 26.33 -15.72 0.96
C ALA A 286 26.13 -17.24 1.03
N TRP A 287 24.97 -17.71 0.56
CA TRP A 287 24.59 -19.12 0.66
C TRP A 287 25.57 -20.06 -0.07
N GLY A 288 26.10 -19.61 -1.23
CA GLY A 288 26.96 -20.40 -2.09
C GLY A 288 28.30 -20.76 -1.48
N ILE A 289 28.82 -19.95 -0.55
CA ILE A 289 30.13 -20.18 0.10
C ILE A 289 30.04 -20.91 1.43
N LEU A 290 28.82 -21.11 1.97
CA LEU A 290 28.64 -21.78 3.26
C LEU A 290 29.08 -23.24 3.21
N THR A 291 30.00 -23.57 4.08
CA THR A 291 30.44 -24.95 4.31
C THR A 291 29.32 -25.82 4.89
N GLN A 292 29.43 -27.13 4.73
CA GLN A 292 28.46 -28.06 5.34
C GLN A 292 28.44 -27.98 6.87
N ARG A 293 29.56 -27.58 7.49
CA ARG A 293 29.64 -27.36 8.93
C ARG A 293 28.85 -26.11 9.34
N ALA A 294 29.04 -25.00 8.64
CA ALA A 294 28.27 -23.77 8.87
C ALA A 294 26.79 -24.02 8.71
N LYS A 295 26.36 -24.71 7.63
CA LYS A 295 24.95 -25.08 7.41
C LYS A 295 24.38 -25.95 8.56
N ARG A 296 25.15 -26.91 9.07
CA ARG A 296 24.72 -27.70 10.25
C ARG A 296 24.61 -26.87 11.53
N LEU A 297 25.48 -25.89 11.74
CA LEU A 297 25.43 -25.00 12.91
C LEU A 297 24.18 -24.11 12.86
N ILE A 298 23.87 -23.51 11.68
CA ILE A 298 22.64 -22.75 11.46
C ILE A 298 21.41 -23.64 11.66
N GLY A 299 21.41 -24.84 11.07
CA GLY A 299 20.33 -25.81 11.22
C GLY A 299 20.08 -26.20 12.67
N ALA A 300 21.14 -26.34 13.46
CA ALA A 300 21.05 -26.72 14.90
C ALA A 300 20.30 -25.62 15.70
N VAL A 301 20.57 -24.33 15.51
CA VAL A 301 19.87 -23.27 16.24
C VAL A 301 18.43 -23.04 15.70
N LEU A 302 18.19 -23.27 14.41
CA LEU A 302 16.85 -23.25 13.85
C LEU A 302 15.99 -24.41 14.41
N ALA A 303 16.54 -25.59 14.58
CA ALA A 303 15.86 -26.78 15.11
C ALA A 303 15.77 -26.84 16.65
N ASP A 304 16.52 -26.00 17.37
CA ASP A 304 16.47 -26.00 18.85
C ASP A 304 15.13 -25.40 19.34
N SER A 305 14.27 -26.26 19.90
CA SER A 305 12.96 -25.84 20.41
C SER A 305 13.01 -24.89 21.62
N GLY A 306 14.13 -24.77 22.28
CA GLY A 306 14.33 -23.85 23.41
C GLY A 306 14.85 -22.45 23.00
N ILE A 307 15.09 -22.19 21.72
CA ILE A 307 15.52 -20.90 21.20
C ILE A 307 14.34 -20.20 20.50
N ILE A 308 14.13 -18.91 20.77
CA ILE A 308 13.11 -18.10 20.09
C ILE A 308 13.66 -17.63 18.74
N LYS A 309 12.89 -17.80 17.66
CA LYS A 309 13.22 -17.32 16.31
C LYS A 309 12.32 -16.15 15.97
N TRP A 310 12.93 -15.02 15.62
CA TRP A 310 12.27 -13.81 15.18
C TRP A 310 12.37 -13.68 13.67
N PHE A 311 11.24 -13.35 13.04
CA PHE A 311 11.14 -13.07 11.60
C PHE A 311 10.41 -11.75 11.37
N HIS A 312 10.58 -11.19 10.19
CA HIS A 312 9.70 -10.15 9.68
C HIS A 312 8.97 -10.69 8.44
N ASN A 313 7.73 -11.17 8.60
CA ASN A 313 7.01 -11.94 7.59
C ASN A 313 7.55 -13.35 7.37
N GLY A 314 7.78 -14.08 8.42
CA GLY A 314 8.29 -15.47 8.39
C GLY A 314 7.40 -16.47 7.65
N LEU A 315 6.20 -16.03 7.22
CA LEU A 315 5.37 -16.74 6.22
C LEU A 315 6.15 -17.01 4.93
N TYR A 316 7.14 -16.18 4.62
CA TYR A 316 8.03 -16.35 3.47
C TYR A 316 9.29 -17.17 3.84
N ASP A 317 10.04 -16.75 4.86
CA ASP A 317 11.35 -17.31 5.19
C ASP A 317 11.30 -18.77 5.62
N VAL A 318 10.35 -19.13 6.47
CA VAL A 318 10.23 -20.50 7.00
C VAL A 318 10.02 -21.53 5.88
N PRO A 319 9.13 -21.33 4.89
CA PRO A 319 9.04 -22.21 3.73
C PRO A 319 10.34 -22.30 2.92
N VAL A 320 11.06 -21.21 2.71
CA VAL A 320 12.34 -21.18 2.00
C VAL A 320 13.38 -22.03 2.74
N LEU A 321 13.53 -21.80 4.04
CA LEU A 321 14.45 -22.56 4.91
C LEU A 321 14.13 -24.07 4.88
N ASN A 322 12.84 -24.44 5.00
CA ASN A 322 12.42 -25.85 4.96
C ASN A 322 12.76 -26.53 3.62
N ARG A 323 12.60 -25.83 2.48
CA ARG A 323 12.99 -26.35 1.17
C ARG A 323 14.50 -26.58 1.02
N HIS A 324 15.32 -25.84 1.77
CA HIS A 324 16.77 -25.99 1.78
C HIS A 324 17.27 -26.94 2.87
N GLY A 325 16.35 -27.75 3.44
CA GLY A 325 16.69 -28.84 4.37
C GLY A 325 16.80 -28.42 5.83
N PHE A 326 16.41 -27.17 6.17
CA PHE A 326 16.33 -26.76 7.56
C PHE A 326 14.97 -27.07 8.17
N THR A 327 14.97 -27.45 9.44
CA THR A 327 13.75 -27.54 10.24
C THR A 327 13.70 -26.36 11.19
N VAL A 328 12.61 -25.63 11.23
CA VAL A 328 12.41 -24.51 12.16
C VAL A 328 11.44 -24.94 13.24
N GLU A 329 11.95 -25.16 14.44
CA GLU A 329 11.19 -25.68 15.59
C GLU A 329 11.10 -24.66 16.74
N GLY A 330 10.17 -24.90 17.67
CA GLY A 330 9.99 -24.07 18.86
C GLY A 330 9.26 -22.76 18.62
N PRO A 331 9.42 -21.77 19.54
CA PRO A 331 8.75 -20.49 19.44
C PRO A 331 9.21 -19.70 18.21
N ARG A 332 8.25 -19.26 17.44
CA ARG A 332 8.45 -18.39 16.27
C ARG A 332 7.64 -17.12 16.45
N GLU A 333 8.31 -16.01 16.49
CA GLU A 333 7.72 -14.69 16.64
C GLU A 333 7.89 -13.91 15.33
N ASP A 334 6.98 -12.99 15.06
CA ASP A 334 6.94 -12.27 13.78
C ASP A 334 6.64 -10.79 14.02
N THR A 335 7.62 -9.94 13.73
CA THR A 335 7.53 -8.49 13.96
C THR A 335 6.51 -7.81 13.05
N LEU A 336 6.28 -8.31 11.81
CA LEU A 336 5.22 -7.80 10.95
C LEU A 336 3.84 -8.08 11.55
N LEU A 337 3.60 -9.30 12.01
CA LEU A 337 2.31 -9.68 12.61
C LEU A 337 2.07 -8.98 13.95
N MET A 338 3.13 -8.80 14.77
CA MET A 338 3.03 -7.99 15.99
C MET A 338 2.61 -6.55 15.67
N HIS A 339 3.29 -5.94 14.70
CA HIS A 339 2.96 -4.59 14.26
C HIS A 339 1.55 -4.50 13.70
N HIS A 340 1.14 -5.48 12.89
CA HIS A 340 -0.23 -5.55 12.38
C HIS A 340 -1.26 -5.65 13.50
N SER A 341 -1.05 -6.53 14.48
CA SER A 341 -1.98 -6.71 15.60
C SER A 341 -2.10 -5.46 16.48
N ALA A 342 -0.98 -4.74 16.69
CA ALA A 342 -0.97 -3.51 17.49
C ALA A 342 -1.42 -2.25 16.70
N PHE A 343 -1.15 -2.21 15.39
CA PHE A 343 -1.35 -1.05 14.51
C PHE A 343 -1.91 -1.45 13.13
N PRO A 344 -3.09 -2.06 13.04
CA PRO A 344 -3.57 -2.75 11.82
C PRO A 344 -3.71 -1.87 10.58
N GLY A 345 -3.71 -0.57 10.72
CA GLY A 345 -3.85 0.35 9.59
C GLY A 345 -2.58 1.09 9.19
N LEU A 346 -1.46 0.87 9.87
CA LEU A 346 -0.16 1.41 9.45
C LEU A 346 0.50 0.50 8.41
N PRO A 347 1.43 1.02 7.58
CA PRO A 347 2.29 0.18 6.76
C PRO A 347 3.16 -0.74 7.63
N HIS A 348 3.34 -1.99 7.20
CA HIS A 348 4.06 -3.01 7.96
C HIS A 348 5.39 -3.42 7.32
N ASP A 349 5.90 -2.65 6.35
CA ASP A 349 7.25 -2.89 5.84
C ASP A 349 8.30 -2.61 6.93
N LEU A 350 9.38 -3.40 6.94
CA LEU A 350 10.35 -3.40 8.03
C LEU A 350 10.95 -2.01 8.30
N GLN A 351 11.34 -1.27 7.24
CA GLN A 351 11.88 0.08 7.43
C GLN A 351 10.89 0.98 8.17
N ARG A 352 9.59 0.91 7.82
CA ARG A 352 8.55 1.71 8.47
C ARG A 352 8.35 1.30 9.92
N VAL A 353 8.36 0.01 10.22
CA VAL A 353 8.28 -0.52 11.58
C VAL A 353 9.47 -0.05 12.41
N THR A 354 10.68 -0.25 11.91
CA THR A 354 11.90 0.16 12.61
C THR A 354 11.97 1.66 12.85
N THR A 355 11.63 2.48 11.82
CA THR A 355 11.62 3.94 11.98
C THR A 355 10.55 4.44 12.95
N GLN A 356 9.56 3.63 13.31
CA GLN A 356 8.59 4.01 14.34
C GLN A 356 9.24 4.03 15.73
N PHE A 357 10.17 3.15 16.00
CA PHE A 357 10.77 2.95 17.33
C PHE A 357 12.21 3.48 17.45
N HIS A 358 12.95 3.52 16.34
CA HIS A 358 14.38 3.84 16.31
C HIS A 358 14.68 5.04 15.42
N ALA A 359 15.71 5.79 15.77
CA ALA A 359 16.28 6.83 14.91
C ALA A 359 17.32 6.17 13.97
N ILE A 360 16.88 5.84 12.77
CA ILE A 360 17.66 5.13 11.75
C ILE A 360 17.62 5.88 10.43
N THR A 361 18.76 5.89 9.70
CA THR A 361 18.82 6.38 8.33
C THR A 361 18.07 5.43 7.38
N PRO A 362 17.43 5.95 6.31
CA PRO A 362 16.78 5.08 5.32
C PRO A 362 17.82 4.18 4.64
N TRP A 363 17.57 2.89 4.58
CA TRP A 363 18.48 1.93 3.93
C TRP A 363 17.84 1.19 2.73
N LYS A 364 16.50 1.09 2.69
CA LYS A 364 15.81 0.36 1.61
C LYS A 364 15.82 1.08 0.28
N ALA A 365 16.10 2.39 0.26
CA ALA A 365 16.25 3.15 -0.98
C ALA A 365 17.60 2.94 -1.68
N GLU A 366 18.59 2.43 -0.95
CA GLU A 366 19.96 2.21 -1.43
C GLU A 366 20.10 0.89 -2.20
N TYR A 367 19.26 -0.10 -1.89
CA TYR A 367 19.27 -1.42 -2.54
C TYR A 367 18.03 -1.63 -3.43
N ARG A 368 18.26 -2.06 -4.67
CA ARG A 368 17.21 -2.45 -5.61
C ARG A 368 17.16 -3.97 -5.73
N HIS A 369 16.13 -4.59 -5.18
CA HIS A 369 15.93 -6.03 -5.22
C HIS A 369 16.17 -6.62 -6.64
N GLY A 370 17.07 -7.61 -6.71
CA GLY A 370 17.40 -8.36 -7.93
C GLY A 370 18.32 -7.66 -8.91
N GLN A 371 18.91 -6.50 -8.57
CA GLN A 371 19.83 -5.76 -9.45
C GLN A 371 21.21 -5.46 -8.83
N GLY A 372 21.40 -5.75 -7.52
CA GLY A 372 22.65 -5.50 -6.80
C GLY A 372 23.60 -6.70 -6.77
N SER A 373 24.86 -6.42 -6.48
CA SER A 373 25.89 -7.43 -6.21
C SER A 373 25.70 -8.04 -4.81
N LEU A 374 26.44 -9.12 -4.48
CA LEU A 374 26.46 -9.68 -3.12
C LEU A 374 27.01 -8.67 -2.11
N GLU A 375 27.95 -7.83 -2.50
CA GLU A 375 28.54 -6.77 -1.68
C GLU A 375 27.53 -5.72 -1.27
N GLU A 376 26.49 -5.49 -2.06
CA GLU A 376 25.37 -4.58 -1.74
C GLU A 376 24.26 -5.33 -0.98
N LEU A 377 23.99 -6.59 -1.33
CA LEU A 377 22.93 -7.40 -0.76
C LEU A 377 23.19 -7.78 0.69
N LEU A 378 24.41 -8.21 1.02
CA LEU A 378 24.69 -8.77 2.36
C LEU A 378 24.63 -7.73 3.49
N PRO A 379 25.18 -6.50 3.34
CA PRO A 379 24.97 -5.44 4.34
C PRO A 379 23.50 -5.08 4.51
N TYR A 380 22.74 -5.06 3.41
CA TYR A 380 21.30 -4.83 3.42
C TYR A 380 20.57 -5.92 4.24
N ASN A 381 20.83 -7.20 3.95
CA ASN A 381 20.24 -8.34 4.65
C ASN A 381 20.65 -8.38 6.14
N ALA A 382 21.91 -8.10 6.48
CA ALA A 382 22.35 -8.01 7.87
C ALA A 382 21.60 -6.91 8.64
N ARG A 383 21.39 -5.74 8.01
CA ARG A 383 20.65 -4.64 8.61
C ARG A 383 19.16 -4.97 8.79
N ASP A 384 18.53 -5.60 7.81
CA ASP A 384 17.13 -6.08 7.91
C ASP A 384 16.99 -7.08 9.07
N THR A 385 17.93 -8.00 9.20
CA THR A 385 17.93 -9.00 10.29
C THR A 385 18.12 -8.34 11.66
N LEU A 386 19.06 -7.38 11.77
CA LEU A 386 19.30 -6.63 13.02
C LEU A 386 18.07 -5.79 13.41
N ALA A 387 17.46 -5.12 12.42
CA ALA A 387 16.24 -4.34 12.62
C ALA A 387 15.09 -5.22 13.14
N THR A 388 14.89 -6.40 12.54
CA THR A 388 13.90 -7.39 13.00
C THR A 388 14.12 -7.76 14.47
N MET A 389 15.37 -8.00 14.87
CA MET A 389 15.67 -8.37 16.26
C MET A 389 15.45 -7.21 17.25
N ARG A 390 15.85 -6.00 16.88
CA ARG A 390 15.72 -4.83 17.76
C ARG A 390 14.28 -4.33 17.88
N ASP A 391 13.45 -4.56 16.87
CA ASP A 391 12.01 -4.25 16.90
C ASP A 391 11.20 -5.21 17.81
N ALA A 392 11.75 -6.36 18.18
CA ALA A 392 11.09 -7.38 18.98
C ALA A 392 10.58 -6.84 20.34
N ALA A 393 11.44 -6.18 21.11
CA ALA A 393 11.08 -5.67 22.42
C ALA A 393 10.03 -4.55 22.39
N PRO A 394 10.18 -3.47 21.61
CA PRO A 394 9.16 -2.42 21.52
C PRO A 394 7.84 -2.92 20.97
N LEU A 395 7.82 -3.87 20.03
CA LEU A 395 6.60 -4.48 19.52
C LEU A 395 5.91 -5.36 20.54
N THR A 396 6.64 -6.14 21.32
CA THR A 396 6.06 -6.92 22.43
C THR A 396 5.34 -6.00 23.42
N ILE A 397 5.93 -4.85 23.75
CA ILE A 397 5.30 -3.84 24.60
C ILE A 397 4.05 -3.24 23.91
N ALA A 398 4.13 -2.96 22.62
CA ALA A 398 3.01 -2.39 21.86
C ALA A 398 1.81 -3.35 21.84
N VAL A 399 2.01 -4.62 21.53
CA VAL A 399 0.97 -5.67 21.53
C VAL A 399 0.27 -5.77 22.89
N LYS A 400 1.04 -5.78 23.98
CA LYS A 400 0.49 -5.78 25.35
C LYS A 400 -0.33 -4.53 25.65
N ARG A 401 0.17 -3.34 25.29
CA ARG A 401 -0.52 -2.06 25.54
C ARG A 401 -1.81 -1.90 24.74
N SER A 402 -1.90 -2.53 23.60
CA SER A 402 -3.12 -2.53 22.76
C SER A 402 -4.08 -3.68 23.08
N ASN A 403 -3.79 -4.53 24.07
CA ASN A 403 -4.53 -5.76 24.41
C ASN A 403 -4.69 -6.70 23.20
N ALA A 404 -3.66 -6.77 22.32
CA ALA A 404 -3.70 -7.49 21.06
C ALA A 404 -3.04 -8.88 21.11
N GLU A 405 -2.67 -9.39 22.30
CA GLU A 405 -1.97 -10.67 22.45
C GLU A 405 -2.74 -11.83 21.85
N LYS A 406 -4.05 -11.91 22.09
CA LYS A 406 -4.91 -12.97 21.55
C LYS A 406 -5.00 -12.88 20.02
N THR A 407 -5.12 -11.68 19.48
CA THR A 407 -5.14 -11.43 18.02
C THR A 407 -3.82 -11.88 17.41
N TYR A 408 -2.69 -11.50 18.01
CA TYR A 408 -1.38 -11.89 17.55
C TYR A 408 -1.19 -13.43 17.54
N GLU A 409 -1.62 -14.15 18.57
CA GLU A 409 -1.56 -15.63 18.59
C GLU A 409 -2.40 -16.25 17.47
N VAL A 410 -3.58 -15.70 17.18
CA VAL A 410 -4.41 -16.12 16.03
C VAL A 410 -3.68 -15.85 14.72
N ASP A 411 -3.12 -14.67 14.53
CA ASP A 411 -2.40 -14.29 13.31
C ASP A 411 -1.18 -15.20 13.08
N LYS A 412 -0.42 -15.57 14.13
CA LYS A 412 0.68 -16.56 14.04
C LYS A 412 0.19 -17.93 13.57
N ALA A 413 -0.92 -18.40 14.14
CA ALA A 413 -1.49 -19.70 13.73
C ALA A 413 -1.97 -19.66 12.27
N MET A 414 -2.59 -18.56 11.87
CA MET A 414 -3.05 -18.33 10.49
C MET A 414 -1.87 -18.24 9.52
N ALA A 415 -0.79 -17.56 9.86
CA ALA A 415 0.41 -17.47 9.03
C ALA A 415 1.05 -18.84 8.82
N ARG A 416 1.10 -19.70 9.86
CA ARG A 416 1.57 -21.09 9.72
C ARG A 416 0.73 -21.89 8.73
N ALA A 417 -0.60 -21.80 8.83
CA ALA A 417 -1.51 -22.46 7.90
C ALA A 417 -1.31 -21.94 6.46
N ALA A 418 -1.21 -20.63 6.29
CA ALA A 418 -0.97 -19.97 5.00
C ALA A 418 0.37 -20.41 4.38
N ALA A 419 1.44 -20.53 5.15
CA ALA A 419 2.75 -21.03 4.70
C ALA A 419 2.63 -22.49 4.16
N ILE A 420 1.93 -23.36 4.90
CA ILE A 420 1.69 -24.74 4.46
C ILE A 420 0.88 -24.77 3.16
N MET A 421 -0.17 -23.96 3.05
CA MET A 421 -1.01 -23.85 1.85
C MET A 421 -0.19 -23.34 0.65
N HIS A 422 0.68 -22.36 0.87
CA HIS A 422 1.57 -21.83 -0.17
C HIS A 422 2.50 -22.92 -0.72
N VAL A 423 3.22 -23.62 0.16
CA VAL A 423 4.16 -24.69 -0.26
C VAL A 423 3.45 -25.85 -0.93
N LYS A 424 2.29 -26.29 -0.40
CA LYS A 424 1.53 -27.39 -0.98
C LYS A 424 0.90 -27.07 -2.32
N GLY A 425 0.59 -25.80 -2.57
CA GLY A 425 -0.07 -25.36 -3.78
C GLY A 425 -1.46 -25.97 -4.01
N VAL A 426 -2.13 -25.48 -5.03
CA VAL A 426 -3.48 -25.90 -5.44
C VAL A 426 -3.38 -26.59 -6.80
N PRO A 427 -3.77 -27.88 -6.93
CA PRO A 427 -3.74 -28.58 -8.20
C PRO A 427 -4.80 -28.02 -9.17
N ILE A 428 -4.41 -27.83 -10.42
CA ILE A 428 -5.25 -27.30 -11.50
C ILE A 428 -5.36 -28.35 -12.59
N ASP A 429 -6.59 -28.61 -13.05
CA ASP A 429 -6.86 -29.47 -14.20
C ASP A 429 -6.55 -28.74 -15.51
N ARG A 430 -5.51 -29.17 -16.19
CA ARG A 430 -5.06 -28.58 -17.46
C ARG A 430 -6.09 -28.77 -18.58
N ALA A 431 -6.79 -29.90 -18.63
CA ALA A 431 -7.80 -30.17 -19.65
C ALA A 431 -9.02 -29.27 -19.47
N VAL A 432 -9.55 -29.16 -18.25
CA VAL A 432 -10.65 -28.24 -17.93
C VAL A 432 -10.22 -26.77 -18.16
N ASN A 433 -8.98 -26.40 -17.84
CA ASN A 433 -8.48 -25.07 -18.14
C ASN A 433 -8.48 -24.77 -19.65
N GLU A 434 -8.08 -25.75 -20.47
CA GLU A 434 -8.07 -25.59 -21.92
C GLU A 434 -9.48 -25.49 -22.51
N GLU A 435 -10.43 -26.29 -22.02
CA GLU A 435 -11.85 -26.19 -22.41
C GLU A 435 -12.41 -24.78 -22.09
N LEU A 436 -12.15 -24.27 -20.89
CA LEU A 436 -12.55 -22.92 -20.50
C LEU A 436 -11.91 -21.87 -21.41
N ARG A 437 -10.63 -22.03 -21.73
CA ARG A 437 -9.90 -21.14 -22.61
C ARG A 437 -10.51 -21.06 -24.01
N VAL A 438 -10.75 -22.21 -24.61
CA VAL A 438 -11.36 -22.30 -25.94
C VAL A 438 -12.75 -21.68 -25.92
N GLY A 439 -13.57 -22.00 -24.92
CA GLY A 439 -14.91 -21.46 -24.75
C GLY A 439 -14.92 -19.92 -24.65
N PHE A 440 -14.06 -19.35 -23.78
CA PHE A 440 -13.96 -17.90 -23.66
C PHE A 440 -13.45 -17.23 -24.96
N LYS A 441 -12.45 -17.82 -25.62
CA LYS A 441 -11.93 -17.27 -26.90
C LYS A 441 -13.01 -17.25 -27.97
N THR A 442 -13.75 -18.33 -28.13
CA THR A 442 -14.85 -18.39 -29.10
C THR A 442 -15.90 -17.29 -28.84
N HIS A 443 -16.28 -17.08 -27.57
CA HIS A 443 -17.21 -16.01 -27.22
C HIS A 443 -16.64 -14.60 -27.46
N ILE A 444 -15.38 -14.37 -27.09
CA ILE A 444 -14.70 -13.08 -27.30
C ILE A 444 -14.59 -12.78 -28.80
N ASP A 445 -14.16 -13.76 -29.60
CA ASP A 445 -13.97 -13.56 -31.05
C ASP A 445 -15.31 -13.34 -31.77
N ARG A 446 -16.36 -14.06 -31.38
CA ARG A 446 -17.71 -13.81 -31.91
C ARG A 446 -18.20 -12.41 -31.57
N THR A 447 -18.10 -11.98 -30.30
CA THR A 447 -18.57 -10.66 -29.88
C THR A 447 -17.71 -9.55 -30.50
N ARG A 448 -16.40 -9.78 -30.65
CA ARG A 448 -15.48 -8.87 -31.34
C ARG A 448 -15.88 -8.70 -32.81
N ALA A 449 -16.17 -9.81 -33.51
CA ALA A 449 -16.60 -9.79 -34.90
C ALA A 449 -17.95 -9.07 -35.06
N GLU A 450 -18.89 -9.30 -34.16
CA GLU A 450 -20.19 -8.59 -34.15
C GLU A 450 -20.01 -7.07 -33.99
N LEU A 451 -19.24 -6.62 -33.00
CA LEU A 451 -18.99 -5.20 -32.78
C LEU A 451 -18.15 -4.59 -33.92
N HIS A 452 -17.21 -5.33 -34.46
CA HIS A 452 -16.44 -4.91 -35.63
C HIS A 452 -17.30 -4.75 -36.88
N GLY A 453 -18.21 -5.70 -37.15
CA GLY A 453 -19.16 -5.58 -38.24
C GLY A 453 -20.01 -4.32 -38.15
N LYS A 454 -20.57 -4.06 -36.95
CA LYS A 454 -21.38 -2.85 -36.70
C LYS A 454 -20.63 -1.55 -36.92
N VAL A 455 -19.35 -1.47 -36.63
CA VAL A 455 -18.52 -0.26 -36.90
C VAL A 455 -18.47 0.06 -38.40
N PHE A 456 -18.56 -0.96 -39.27
CA PHE A 456 -18.49 -0.82 -40.73
C PHE A 456 -19.87 -0.76 -41.41
N ASP A 457 -20.98 -0.77 -40.66
CA ASP A 457 -22.31 -0.49 -41.19
C ASP A 457 -22.35 0.93 -41.77
N GLU A 458 -22.86 1.09 -43.00
CA GLU A 458 -22.82 2.37 -43.77
C GLU A 458 -23.31 3.56 -42.94
N GLY A 459 -24.40 3.42 -42.17
CA GLY A 459 -24.96 4.47 -41.33
C GLY A 459 -24.17 4.81 -40.06
N ILE A 460 -23.23 3.97 -39.64
CA ILE A 460 -22.43 4.14 -38.41
C ILE A 460 -20.99 4.55 -38.74
N HIS A 461 -20.44 4.02 -39.82
CA HIS A 461 -19.01 4.15 -40.14
C HIS A 461 -18.54 5.61 -40.32
N SER A 462 -19.27 6.42 -41.09
CA SER A 462 -18.96 7.85 -41.27
C SER A 462 -18.98 8.58 -39.91
N ARG A 463 -20.09 8.47 -39.19
CA ARG A 463 -20.23 9.08 -37.85
C ARG A 463 -19.15 8.63 -36.87
N PHE A 464 -18.74 7.37 -36.97
CA PHE A 464 -17.68 6.83 -36.13
C PHE A 464 -16.33 7.48 -36.44
N LYS A 465 -15.94 7.60 -37.72
CA LYS A 465 -14.68 8.26 -38.12
C LYS A 465 -14.65 9.71 -37.63
N GLU A 466 -15.70 10.48 -37.85
CA GLU A 466 -15.81 11.86 -37.41
C GLU A 466 -15.67 11.98 -35.87
N ARG A 467 -16.40 11.14 -35.14
CA ARG A 467 -16.31 11.11 -33.67
C ARG A 467 -14.92 10.71 -33.18
N LEU A 468 -14.27 9.72 -33.81
CA LEU A 468 -12.94 9.29 -33.47
C LEU A 468 -11.89 10.38 -33.73
N ALA A 469 -11.98 11.04 -34.90
CA ALA A 469 -11.11 12.17 -35.23
C ALA A 469 -11.25 13.29 -34.20
N PHE A 470 -12.50 13.60 -33.78
CA PHE A 470 -12.76 14.56 -32.71
C PHE A 470 -12.14 14.14 -31.34
N GLU A 471 -12.40 12.94 -30.87
CA GLU A 471 -11.88 12.46 -29.57
C GLU A 471 -10.34 12.42 -29.54
N GLN A 472 -9.70 12.07 -30.65
CA GLN A 472 -8.25 12.06 -30.77
C GLN A 472 -7.65 13.48 -30.88
N SER A 473 -8.33 14.41 -31.58
CA SER A 473 -7.87 15.78 -31.78
C SER A 473 -7.94 16.62 -30.48
N ARG A 474 -8.83 16.27 -29.54
CA ARG A 474 -8.88 16.88 -28.19
C ARG A 474 -7.60 16.66 -27.37
N ARG A 475 -6.74 15.75 -27.79
CA ARG A 475 -5.49 15.39 -27.08
C ARG A 475 -4.26 16.11 -27.58
N ALA A 476 -4.40 17.12 -28.42
CA ALA A 476 -3.26 17.86 -28.92
C ALA A 476 -2.35 18.37 -27.80
N ARG A 477 -1.06 18.32 -28.03
CA ARG A 477 -0.05 18.86 -27.10
C ARG A 477 -0.27 20.36 -26.94
N LYS A 478 0.06 20.90 -25.77
CA LYS A 478 -0.08 22.32 -25.39
C LYS A 478 0.50 23.34 -26.40
N HIS A 479 1.26 22.88 -27.39
CA HIS A 479 1.97 23.68 -28.42
C HIS A 479 1.70 23.17 -29.85
N ASP A 480 0.57 22.47 -30.10
CA ASP A 480 0.19 22.10 -31.46
C ASP A 480 -0.32 23.36 -32.19
N PRO A 481 0.33 23.79 -33.30
CA PRO A 481 -0.02 25.03 -34.00
C PRO A 481 -1.34 24.94 -34.76
N LEU A 482 -1.89 23.72 -34.98
CA LEU A 482 -3.14 23.51 -35.70
C LEU A 482 -4.34 23.79 -34.81
N ASP A 483 -5.38 24.43 -35.39
CA ASP A 483 -6.64 24.54 -34.70
C ASP A 483 -7.40 23.19 -34.61
N MET A 484 -8.57 23.20 -34.00
CA MET A 484 -9.31 21.96 -33.74
C MET A 484 -9.82 21.33 -35.05
N ASP A 485 -10.28 22.14 -35.98
CA ASP A 485 -10.86 21.67 -37.24
C ASP A 485 -9.79 21.16 -38.19
N GLU A 486 -8.64 21.82 -38.28
CA GLU A 486 -7.47 21.33 -39.00
C GLU A 486 -6.98 20.00 -38.49
N ARG A 487 -6.92 19.80 -37.15
CA ARG A 487 -6.59 18.52 -36.56
C ARG A 487 -7.58 17.41 -36.86
N ILE A 488 -8.88 17.71 -36.82
CA ILE A 488 -9.93 16.75 -37.20
C ILE A 488 -9.79 16.33 -38.65
N ASN A 489 -9.64 17.27 -39.57
CA ASN A 489 -9.50 17.01 -41.00
C ASN A 489 -8.25 16.16 -41.28
N LYS A 490 -7.12 16.49 -40.67
CA LYS A 490 -5.88 15.69 -40.79
C LYS A 490 -6.09 14.26 -40.31
N ARG A 491 -6.82 14.03 -39.21
CA ARG A 491 -7.13 12.68 -38.72
C ARG A 491 -8.08 11.91 -39.65
N LEU A 492 -9.03 12.57 -40.26
CA LEU A 492 -9.93 11.96 -41.26
C LEU A 492 -9.14 11.51 -42.47
N ASP A 493 -8.23 12.35 -42.99
CA ASP A 493 -7.34 12.01 -44.12
C ASP A 493 -6.42 10.82 -43.79
N GLU A 494 -5.87 10.78 -42.56
CA GLU A 494 -5.07 9.64 -42.07
C GLU A 494 -5.87 8.33 -42.05
N MET A 495 -7.17 8.38 -41.72
CA MET A 495 -8.06 7.21 -41.67
C MET A 495 -8.54 6.76 -43.08
N GLU A 496 -8.47 7.63 -44.08
CA GLU A 496 -8.84 7.34 -45.48
C GLU A 496 -7.63 6.89 -46.31
N ASN A 497 -6.42 6.84 -45.74
CA ASN A 497 -5.23 6.48 -46.45
C ASN A 497 -5.29 4.99 -46.89
N PRO A 498 -5.30 4.68 -48.21
CA PRO A 498 -5.44 3.32 -48.69
C PRO A 498 -4.23 2.44 -48.41
N ARG A 499 -3.06 3.05 -48.11
CA ARG A 499 -1.83 2.33 -47.74
C ARG A 499 -1.83 1.88 -46.27
N LYS A 500 -2.72 2.42 -45.43
CA LYS A 500 -2.87 2.06 -44.04
C LYS A 500 -4.34 1.86 -43.70
N PRO A 501 -4.92 0.70 -44.01
CA PRO A 501 -6.34 0.47 -43.82
C PRO A 501 -6.71 0.69 -42.33
N PHE A 502 -7.79 1.43 -42.12
CA PHE A 502 -8.28 1.73 -40.80
C PHE A 502 -8.65 0.46 -40.02
N LYS A 503 -8.18 0.37 -38.76
CA LYS A 503 -8.51 -0.74 -37.85
C LYS A 503 -9.28 -0.24 -36.64
N PHE A 504 -10.45 -0.80 -36.42
CA PHE A 504 -11.16 -0.60 -35.18
C PHE A 504 -10.44 -1.33 -34.01
N MET A 505 -10.11 -0.59 -32.95
CA MET A 505 -9.43 -1.12 -31.76
C MET A 505 -10.41 -1.15 -30.60
N ILE A 506 -10.98 -2.31 -30.32
CA ILE A 506 -11.99 -2.52 -29.26
C ILE A 506 -11.45 -2.26 -27.84
N ASP A 507 -10.12 -2.31 -27.64
CA ASP A 507 -9.48 -2.04 -26.36
C ASP A 507 -9.08 -0.56 -26.20
N SER A 508 -9.23 0.27 -27.26
CA SER A 508 -8.96 1.71 -27.22
C SER A 508 -10.16 2.48 -26.68
N GLY A 509 -9.95 3.22 -25.60
CA GLY A 509 -11.01 4.05 -25.00
C GLY A 509 -11.62 5.04 -26.00
N ASP A 510 -10.82 5.65 -26.90
CA ASP A 510 -11.30 6.62 -27.89
C ASP A 510 -12.13 5.96 -28.97
N HIS A 511 -11.68 4.80 -29.48
CA HIS A 511 -12.45 4.02 -30.44
C HIS A 511 -13.82 3.60 -29.88
N ILE A 512 -13.85 3.18 -28.62
CA ILE A 512 -15.09 2.79 -27.94
C ILE A 512 -16.03 3.98 -27.73
N VAL A 513 -15.51 5.13 -27.25
CA VAL A 513 -16.32 6.34 -27.06
C VAL A 513 -16.91 6.80 -28.40
N ALA A 514 -16.08 6.87 -29.46
CA ALA A 514 -16.50 7.26 -30.79
C ALA A 514 -17.56 6.31 -31.35
N PHE A 515 -17.36 5.00 -31.22
CA PHE A 515 -18.30 3.98 -31.67
C PHE A 515 -19.64 4.07 -30.95
N LEU A 516 -19.65 4.09 -29.63
CA LEU A 516 -20.89 4.16 -28.86
C LEU A 516 -21.66 5.44 -29.12
N LYS A 517 -20.99 6.60 -29.27
CA LYS A 517 -21.60 7.85 -29.67
C LYS A 517 -22.16 7.79 -31.10
N ALA A 518 -21.48 7.12 -32.02
CA ALA A 518 -21.97 6.90 -33.38
C ALA A 518 -23.25 6.04 -33.42
N CYS A 519 -23.36 5.10 -32.46
CA CYS A 519 -24.57 4.30 -32.22
C CYS A 519 -25.68 5.04 -31.46
N GLY A 520 -25.48 6.32 -31.10
CA GLY A 520 -26.47 7.14 -30.41
C GLY A 520 -26.45 7.03 -28.87
N VAL A 521 -25.44 6.42 -28.28
CA VAL A 521 -25.32 6.35 -26.81
C VAL A 521 -24.88 7.71 -26.24
N PRO A 522 -25.64 8.34 -25.33
CA PRO A 522 -25.36 9.69 -24.84
C PRO A 522 -24.31 9.75 -23.74
N LEU A 523 -23.07 9.32 -24.04
CA LEU A 523 -21.96 9.34 -23.11
C LEU A 523 -21.44 10.76 -22.87
N SER A 524 -21.58 11.27 -21.64
CA SER A 524 -21.17 12.62 -21.23
C SER A 524 -20.25 12.68 -20.04
N ILE A 525 -20.23 11.66 -19.17
CA ILE A 525 -19.45 11.65 -17.91
C ILE A 525 -17.96 11.61 -18.22
N GLN A 526 -17.20 12.55 -17.65
CA GLN A 526 -15.76 12.67 -17.84
C GLN A 526 -14.96 12.18 -16.63
N THR A 527 -13.78 11.66 -16.90
CA THR A 527 -12.76 11.37 -15.87
C THR A 527 -12.09 12.66 -15.39
N ALA A 528 -11.33 12.60 -14.31
CA ALA A 528 -10.52 13.74 -13.82
C ALA A 528 -9.53 14.29 -14.88
N SER A 529 -9.17 13.50 -15.89
CA SER A 529 -8.33 13.90 -17.01
C SER A 529 -9.12 14.49 -18.21
N GLY A 530 -10.42 14.74 -18.06
CA GLY A 530 -11.28 15.31 -19.09
C GLY A 530 -11.69 14.33 -20.21
N ARG A 531 -11.43 13.03 -20.06
CA ARG A 531 -11.83 12.00 -21.03
C ARG A 531 -13.22 11.49 -20.73
N VAL A 532 -13.99 11.14 -21.76
CA VAL A 532 -15.26 10.44 -21.56
C VAL A 532 -14.98 9.08 -20.94
N SER A 533 -15.66 8.81 -19.84
CA SER A 533 -15.46 7.58 -19.07
C SER A 533 -16.22 6.40 -19.69
N THR A 534 -15.54 5.29 -19.87
CA THR A 534 -16.11 4.00 -20.26
C THR A 534 -16.02 2.96 -19.14
N LYS A 535 -16.03 3.42 -17.87
CA LYS A 535 -16.06 2.52 -16.73
C LYS A 535 -17.32 1.68 -16.73
N LYS A 536 -17.23 0.51 -16.10
CA LYS A 536 -18.30 -0.50 -16.09
C LYS A 536 -19.61 0.06 -15.51
N ASP A 537 -19.55 0.74 -14.38
CA ASP A 537 -20.67 1.35 -13.68
C ASP A 537 -21.43 2.36 -14.56
N ILE A 538 -20.68 3.17 -15.32
CA ILE A 538 -21.26 4.13 -16.27
C ILE A 538 -21.90 3.41 -17.46
N LEU A 539 -21.21 2.42 -18.04
CA LEU A 539 -21.77 1.68 -19.18
C LEU A 539 -22.99 0.84 -18.78
N GLU A 540 -23.06 0.32 -17.56
CA GLU A 540 -24.21 -0.44 -17.07
C GLU A 540 -25.51 0.39 -17.07
N SER A 541 -25.45 1.73 -16.87
CA SER A 541 -26.62 2.59 -16.99
C SER A 541 -27.17 2.70 -18.42
N PHE A 542 -26.36 2.35 -19.42
CA PHE A 542 -26.71 2.32 -20.85
C PHE A 542 -26.87 0.88 -21.38
N ALA A 543 -27.00 -0.14 -20.53
CA ALA A 543 -27.08 -1.55 -20.93
C ALA A 543 -28.34 -1.90 -21.77
N HIS A 544 -29.31 -1.00 -21.91
CA HIS A 544 -30.43 -1.13 -22.82
C HIS A 544 -30.00 -1.02 -24.29
N TYR A 545 -28.86 -0.37 -24.62
CA TYR A 545 -28.27 -0.39 -25.96
C TYR A 545 -27.58 -1.73 -26.23
N PRO A 546 -27.88 -2.41 -27.37
CA PRO A 546 -27.27 -3.70 -27.69
C PRO A 546 -25.75 -3.65 -27.77
N GLU A 547 -25.17 -2.59 -28.32
CA GLU A 547 -23.73 -2.39 -28.48
C GLU A 547 -23.02 -2.25 -27.13
N VAL A 548 -23.64 -1.56 -26.19
CA VAL A 548 -23.11 -1.44 -24.82
C VAL A 548 -23.14 -2.79 -24.12
N ARG A 549 -24.21 -3.56 -24.28
CA ARG A 549 -24.35 -4.90 -23.72
C ARG A 549 -23.31 -5.86 -24.29
N ALA A 550 -23.11 -5.84 -25.61
CA ALA A 550 -22.08 -6.63 -26.28
C ALA A 550 -20.66 -6.26 -25.79
N LEU A 551 -20.38 -4.96 -25.67
CA LEU A 551 -19.08 -4.47 -25.14
C LEU A 551 -18.85 -4.89 -23.67
N LEU A 552 -19.85 -4.80 -22.82
CA LEU A 552 -19.76 -5.25 -21.42
C LEU A 552 -19.49 -6.77 -21.36
N THR A 553 -20.17 -7.55 -22.19
CA THR A 553 -19.97 -9.01 -22.31
C THR A 553 -18.55 -9.32 -22.80
N TYR A 554 -18.08 -8.64 -23.84
CA TYR A 554 -16.71 -8.76 -24.34
C TYR A 554 -15.69 -8.51 -23.23
N ARG A 555 -15.79 -7.36 -22.53
CA ARG A 555 -14.87 -6.99 -21.46
C ARG A 555 -14.89 -7.94 -20.27
N GLU A 556 -16.07 -8.43 -19.89
CA GLU A 556 -16.19 -9.42 -18.81
C GLU A 556 -15.49 -10.73 -19.20
N ASN A 557 -15.77 -11.27 -20.38
CA ASN A 557 -15.13 -12.50 -20.86
C ASN A 557 -13.63 -12.36 -21.05
N ALA A 558 -13.16 -11.25 -21.61
CA ALA A 558 -11.73 -10.97 -21.77
C ALA A 558 -11.01 -10.87 -20.41
N LYS A 559 -11.62 -10.20 -19.42
CA LYS A 559 -11.11 -10.14 -18.05
C LYS A 559 -11.05 -11.52 -17.41
N LEU A 560 -12.10 -12.32 -17.52
CA LEU A 560 -12.16 -13.65 -16.93
C LEU A 560 -11.11 -14.57 -17.56
N LEU A 561 -11.02 -14.58 -18.88
CA LEU A 561 -10.01 -15.33 -19.61
C LEU A 561 -8.59 -14.95 -19.16
N ASN A 562 -8.24 -13.68 -19.22
CA ASN A 562 -6.88 -13.21 -18.93
C ASN A 562 -6.50 -13.37 -17.45
N THR A 563 -7.45 -13.21 -16.53
CA THR A 563 -7.15 -13.23 -15.08
C THR A 563 -7.12 -14.63 -14.50
N PHE A 564 -8.05 -15.51 -14.94
CA PHE A 564 -8.33 -16.78 -14.24
C PHE A 564 -8.06 -18.03 -15.08
N VAL A 565 -7.72 -17.88 -16.36
CA VAL A 565 -7.52 -19.04 -17.27
C VAL A 565 -6.16 -18.96 -17.99
N GLU A 566 -5.90 -17.90 -18.77
CA GLU A 566 -4.67 -17.78 -19.57
C GLU A 566 -3.40 -17.76 -18.72
N ARG A 567 -3.45 -17.07 -17.57
CA ARG A 567 -2.28 -16.89 -16.68
C ARG A 567 -1.98 -18.11 -15.79
N LEU A 568 -2.79 -19.16 -15.83
CA LEU A 568 -2.50 -20.33 -15.00
C LEU A 568 -1.38 -21.18 -15.57
N PHE A 569 -1.33 -21.37 -16.88
CA PHE A 569 -0.32 -22.19 -17.53
C PHE A 569 0.57 -21.38 -18.47
N THR A 570 1.84 -21.73 -18.55
CA THR A 570 2.77 -21.20 -19.54
C THR A 570 2.32 -21.56 -20.94
N ARG A 571 2.31 -20.59 -21.86
CA ARG A 571 1.83 -20.75 -23.24
C ARG A 571 2.77 -20.07 -24.22
N GLN A 572 2.90 -20.67 -25.39
CA GLN A 572 3.68 -20.12 -26.49
C GLN A 572 2.75 -19.59 -27.60
N TYR A 573 3.02 -18.40 -28.08
CA TYR A 573 2.32 -17.72 -29.19
C TYR A 573 3.36 -17.24 -30.22
N GLY A 574 3.64 -18.10 -31.21
CA GLY A 574 4.80 -17.90 -32.11
C GLY A 574 6.08 -17.89 -31.29
N ASP A 575 6.89 -16.83 -31.43
CA ASP A 575 8.15 -16.65 -30.68
C ASP A 575 7.94 -16.10 -29.26
N LYS A 576 6.72 -15.72 -28.90
CA LYS A 576 6.40 -15.14 -27.59
C LYS A 576 5.94 -16.20 -26.60
N ILE A 577 6.65 -16.29 -25.48
CA ILE A 577 6.23 -17.11 -24.32
C ILE A 577 5.53 -16.21 -23.31
N VAL A 578 4.35 -16.64 -22.87
CA VAL A 578 3.60 -16.04 -21.75
C VAL A 578 3.63 -17.03 -20.60
N TYR A 579 4.38 -16.68 -19.56
CA TYR A 579 4.56 -17.54 -18.40
C TYR A 579 3.30 -17.56 -17.51
N GLY A 580 2.95 -18.77 -17.05
CA GLY A 580 1.83 -19.03 -16.15
C GLY A 580 2.28 -19.20 -14.70
N PHE A 581 1.31 -19.34 -13.81
CA PHE A 581 1.53 -19.54 -12.38
C PHE A 581 1.71 -21.01 -11.96
N ALA A 582 1.30 -21.95 -12.79
CA ALA A 582 1.42 -23.36 -12.48
C ALA A 582 2.86 -23.85 -12.66
N ASP A 583 3.30 -24.65 -11.71
CA ASP A 583 4.56 -25.37 -11.77
C ASP A 583 4.48 -26.62 -12.67
N GLU A 584 5.54 -27.43 -12.64
CA GLU A 584 5.67 -28.67 -13.43
C GLU A 584 4.64 -29.75 -13.03
N ASP A 585 4.14 -29.69 -11.79
CA ASP A 585 3.12 -30.60 -11.25
C ASP A 585 1.68 -30.06 -11.44
N ASP A 586 1.47 -29.07 -12.31
CA ASP A 586 0.20 -28.39 -12.55
C ASP A 586 -0.41 -27.78 -11.28
N ARG A 587 0.45 -27.21 -10.41
CA ARG A 587 0.04 -26.56 -9.17
C ARG A 587 0.30 -25.07 -9.24
N VAL A 588 -0.65 -24.31 -8.73
CA VAL A 588 -0.44 -22.89 -8.46
C VAL A 588 -0.14 -22.68 -6.97
N HIS A 589 0.78 -21.75 -6.67
CA HIS A 589 1.22 -21.43 -5.33
C HIS A 589 0.82 -20.01 -4.95
N PRO A 590 -0.45 -19.76 -4.56
CA PRO A 590 -0.91 -18.41 -4.21
C PRO A 590 -0.07 -17.85 -3.06
N ARG A 591 0.36 -16.61 -3.20
CA ARG A 591 0.99 -15.88 -2.11
C ARG A 591 -0.11 -15.39 -1.16
N TRP A 592 -0.08 -15.87 0.06
CA TRP A 592 -1.07 -15.52 1.08
C TRP A 592 -0.62 -14.32 1.92
N SER A 593 -1.58 -13.51 2.34
CA SER A 593 -1.41 -12.44 3.31
C SER A 593 -2.47 -12.59 4.39
N VAL A 594 -2.04 -12.59 5.65
CA VAL A 594 -2.93 -12.67 6.82
C VAL A 594 -3.05 -11.30 7.54
N HIS A 595 -2.32 -10.29 7.07
CA HIS A 595 -2.24 -8.95 7.65
C HIS A 595 -3.02 -7.89 6.84
N LYS A 596 -4.24 -8.20 6.41
CA LYS A 596 -5.12 -7.17 5.82
C LYS A 596 -5.78 -6.36 6.94
N ILE A 597 -5.93 -5.05 6.72
CA ILE A 597 -6.52 -4.12 7.70
C ILE A 597 -7.89 -4.58 8.29
N THR A 598 -8.63 -5.38 7.52
CA THR A 598 -9.91 -5.94 7.95
C THR A 598 -9.79 -7.28 8.70
N GLY A 599 -8.57 -7.78 8.97
CA GLY A 599 -8.31 -9.10 9.52
C GLY A 599 -8.64 -10.28 8.58
N ARG A 600 -9.02 -10.01 7.31
CA ARG A 600 -9.31 -11.04 6.31
C ARG A 600 -8.02 -11.52 5.64
N TRP A 601 -8.00 -12.77 5.20
CA TRP A 601 -6.93 -13.28 4.37
C TRP A 601 -6.99 -12.67 2.96
N GLY A 602 -5.84 -12.48 2.35
CA GLY A 602 -5.69 -12.14 0.96
C GLY A 602 -4.85 -13.17 0.21
N SER A 603 -5.08 -13.32 -1.08
CA SER A 603 -4.22 -14.14 -1.95
C SER A 603 -3.88 -13.41 -3.22
N GLU A 604 -2.63 -13.57 -3.68
CA GLU A 604 -2.08 -12.93 -4.88
C GLU A 604 -1.23 -13.93 -5.65
N ALA A 605 -1.06 -13.69 -6.94
CA ALA A 605 -0.16 -14.44 -7.83
C ALA A 605 -0.30 -15.97 -7.75
N PRO A 606 -1.46 -16.56 -8.04
CA PRO A 606 -2.71 -15.94 -8.46
C PRO A 606 -3.65 -15.59 -7.29
N GLY A 607 -4.58 -14.63 -7.52
CA GLY A 607 -5.62 -14.27 -6.56
C GLY A 607 -6.72 -15.32 -6.46
N SER A 608 -6.44 -16.45 -5.83
CA SER A 608 -7.29 -17.65 -5.81
C SER A 608 -8.63 -17.46 -5.10
N GLN A 609 -8.73 -16.53 -4.15
CA GLN A 609 -9.98 -16.24 -3.43
C GLN A 609 -11.05 -15.57 -4.31
N ASN A 610 -10.66 -14.95 -5.43
CA ASN A 610 -11.52 -14.15 -6.29
C ASN A 610 -12.08 -14.94 -7.49
N TRP A 611 -11.89 -16.26 -7.56
CA TRP A 611 -12.37 -17.06 -8.68
C TRP A 611 -13.89 -17.12 -8.70
N PRO A 612 -14.53 -16.63 -9.81
CA PRO A 612 -15.98 -16.54 -9.88
C PRO A 612 -16.66 -17.92 -9.90
N LYS A 613 -17.83 -17.99 -9.27
CA LYS A 613 -18.75 -19.12 -9.41
C LYS A 613 -19.43 -19.07 -10.79
N ALA A 614 -20.04 -20.18 -11.21
CA ALA A 614 -20.94 -20.20 -12.35
C ALA A 614 -22.04 -19.13 -12.19
N ASP A 615 -22.43 -18.51 -13.29
CA ASP A 615 -23.61 -17.64 -13.35
C ASP A 615 -24.43 -18.03 -14.59
N LYS A 616 -25.45 -18.87 -14.38
CA LYS A 616 -26.32 -19.37 -15.46
C LYS A 616 -27.05 -18.25 -16.17
N LYS A 617 -27.44 -17.16 -15.46
CA LYS A 617 -28.15 -16.04 -16.05
C LYS A 617 -27.29 -15.25 -17.05
N LYS A 618 -25.97 -15.19 -16.78
CA LYS A 618 -24.98 -14.53 -17.64
C LYS A 618 -24.27 -15.50 -18.59
N GLY A 619 -24.63 -16.81 -18.58
CA GLY A 619 -23.92 -17.82 -19.37
C GLY A 619 -22.45 -18.02 -18.96
N ARG A 620 -22.06 -17.60 -17.73
CA ARG A 620 -20.69 -17.71 -17.25
C ARG A 620 -20.42 -19.14 -16.73
N PRO A 621 -19.37 -19.82 -17.25
CA PRO A 621 -18.99 -21.14 -16.78
C PRO A 621 -18.44 -21.11 -15.35
N ASN A 622 -18.37 -22.27 -14.72
CA ASN A 622 -17.76 -22.41 -13.40
C ASN A 622 -16.23 -22.40 -13.49
N LEU A 623 -15.60 -21.26 -13.27
CA LEU A 623 -14.13 -21.14 -13.28
C LEU A 623 -13.45 -21.95 -12.16
N ARG A 624 -14.20 -22.32 -11.11
CA ARG A 624 -13.66 -23.15 -10.01
C ARG A 624 -13.57 -24.62 -10.37
N SER A 625 -14.20 -25.08 -11.47
CA SER A 625 -14.13 -26.48 -11.92
C SER A 625 -12.71 -26.92 -12.29
N GLN A 626 -11.82 -25.96 -12.60
CA GLN A 626 -10.41 -26.28 -12.88
C GLN A 626 -9.58 -26.60 -11.61
N VAL A 627 -10.11 -26.34 -10.40
CA VAL A 627 -9.48 -26.74 -9.15
C VAL A 627 -9.89 -28.16 -8.82
N ILE A 628 -8.93 -29.06 -8.70
CA ILE A 628 -9.18 -30.49 -8.45
C ILE A 628 -8.57 -30.97 -7.13
N ALA A 629 -9.05 -32.09 -6.65
CA ALA A 629 -8.38 -32.81 -5.57
C ALA A 629 -7.22 -33.65 -6.13
N ARG A 630 -6.24 -33.97 -5.29
CA ARG A 630 -5.20 -34.95 -5.63
C ARG A 630 -5.83 -36.34 -5.83
N PRO A 631 -5.19 -37.22 -6.59
CA PRO A 631 -5.63 -38.63 -6.70
C PRO A 631 -5.81 -39.23 -5.28
N GLY A 632 -6.93 -39.90 -5.09
CA GLY A 632 -7.30 -40.52 -3.80
C GLY A 632 -7.73 -39.54 -2.70
N ARG A 633 -7.96 -38.26 -3.02
CA ARG A 633 -8.43 -37.20 -2.10
C ARG A 633 -9.71 -36.57 -2.61
N ALA A 634 -10.42 -35.88 -1.73
CA ALA A 634 -11.59 -35.09 -2.06
C ALA A 634 -11.41 -33.63 -1.54
N LEU A 635 -12.01 -32.68 -2.26
CA LEU A 635 -12.16 -31.33 -1.77
C LEU A 635 -13.38 -31.24 -0.87
N VAL A 636 -13.20 -30.73 0.34
CA VAL A 636 -14.29 -30.47 1.28
C VAL A 636 -14.39 -28.96 1.48
N ALA A 637 -15.60 -28.43 1.28
CA ALA A 637 -15.87 -27.00 1.47
C ALA A 637 -16.68 -26.79 2.76
N PHE A 638 -16.24 -25.84 3.57
CA PHE A 638 -16.97 -25.37 4.75
C PHE A 638 -17.35 -23.92 4.53
N ASP A 639 -18.58 -23.57 4.93
CA ASP A 639 -19.05 -22.19 4.95
C ASP A 639 -19.88 -21.95 6.21
N ALA A 640 -19.50 -20.97 7.01
CA ALA A 640 -20.23 -20.63 8.22
C ALA A 640 -21.47 -19.81 7.84
N LYS A 641 -22.65 -20.36 8.11
CA LYS A 641 -23.94 -19.72 7.79
C LYS A 641 -24.03 -18.35 8.50
N GLN A 642 -24.03 -17.27 7.72
CA GLN A 642 -24.25 -15.90 8.20
C GLN A 642 -23.31 -15.47 9.34
N LEU A 643 -22.02 -15.83 9.27
CA LEU A 643 -21.05 -15.66 10.35
C LEU A 643 -20.98 -14.22 10.86
N GLU A 644 -20.91 -13.23 9.95
CA GLU A 644 -20.80 -11.81 10.31
C GLU A 644 -22.01 -11.36 11.11
N ALA A 645 -23.22 -11.67 10.67
CA ALA A 645 -24.44 -11.30 11.38
C ALA A 645 -24.57 -12.01 12.74
N ARG A 646 -24.11 -13.26 12.87
CA ARG A 646 -24.05 -13.96 14.16
C ARG A 646 -23.07 -13.30 15.15
N ILE A 647 -21.92 -12.87 14.67
CA ILE A 647 -20.94 -12.14 15.49
C ILE A 647 -21.53 -10.80 15.94
N ILE A 648 -22.21 -10.08 15.07
CA ILE A 648 -22.86 -8.81 15.40
C ILE A 648 -23.94 -9.04 16.44
N ALA A 649 -24.80 -10.03 16.29
CA ALA A 649 -25.81 -10.40 17.28
C ALA A 649 -25.19 -10.69 18.67
N LEU A 650 -24.07 -11.42 18.68
CA LEU A 650 -23.36 -11.75 19.92
C LEU A 650 -22.75 -10.50 20.58
N LEU A 651 -22.11 -9.63 19.78
CA LEU A 651 -21.44 -8.43 20.30
C LEU A 651 -22.40 -7.33 20.74
N SER A 652 -23.52 -7.16 19.99
CA SER A 652 -24.55 -6.16 20.32
C SER A 652 -25.47 -6.62 21.45
N ALA A 653 -25.56 -7.92 21.68
CA ALA A 653 -26.56 -8.55 22.55
C ALA A 653 -28.00 -8.16 22.18
N ASP A 654 -28.26 -7.78 20.92
CA ASP A 654 -29.58 -7.34 20.46
C ASP A 654 -30.58 -8.50 20.53
N PRO A 655 -31.71 -8.33 21.28
CA PRO A 655 -32.66 -9.42 21.50
C PRO A 655 -33.31 -9.96 20.22
N PHE A 656 -33.54 -9.10 19.22
CA PHE A 656 -34.13 -9.49 17.94
C PHE A 656 -33.16 -10.35 17.12
N LEU A 657 -31.91 -9.94 17.02
CA LEU A 657 -30.87 -10.71 16.31
C LEU A 657 -30.58 -12.03 17.04
N LEU A 658 -30.51 -12.03 18.37
CA LEU A 658 -30.32 -13.25 19.16
C LEU A 658 -31.49 -14.23 18.98
N ASP A 659 -32.77 -13.76 18.98
CA ASP A 659 -33.93 -14.58 18.71
C ASP A 659 -33.87 -15.26 17.32
N ILE A 660 -33.47 -14.51 16.28
CA ILE A 660 -33.29 -15.02 14.94
C ILE A 660 -32.34 -16.23 14.93
N PHE A 661 -31.16 -16.06 15.54
CA PHE A 661 -30.11 -17.08 15.46
C PHE A 661 -30.32 -18.25 16.44
N ASN A 662 -30.91 -18.02 17.61
CA ASN A 662 -31.23 -19.07 18.56
C ASN A 662 -32.36 -19.98 18.06
N ASN A 663 -33.26 -19.44 17.25
CA ASN A 663 -34.37 -20.18 16.66
C ASN A 663 -34.13 -20.60 15.20
N ASP A 664 -32.88 -20.53 14.72
CA ASP A 664 -32.42 -20.86 13.36
C ASP A 664 -33.26 -20.24 12.22
N LYS A 665 -33.78 -19.02 12.45
CA LYS A 665 -34.53 -18.24 11.47
C LYS A 665 -33.59 -17.66 10.41
N ASP A 666 -34.12 -17.33 9.23
CA ASP A 666 -33.35 -16.67 8.17
C ASP A 666 -33.37 -15.16 8.37
N ILE A 667 -32.24 -14.57 8.74
CA ILE A 667 -32.12 -13.15 9.06
C ILE A 667 -32.67 -12.24 7.94
N HIS A 668 -32.38 -12.51 6.69
CA HIS A 668 -32.85 -11.72 5.56
C HIS A 668 -34.37 -11.76 5.40
N SER A 669 -34.99 -12.91 5.70
CA SER A 669 -36.46 -13.04 5.71
C SER A 669 -37.08 -12.29 6.88
N GLU A 670 -36.46 -12.33 8.07
CA GLU A 670 -36.95 -11.58 9.23
C GLU A 670 -36.89 -10.06 8.99
N PHE A 671 -35.78 -9.54 8.46
CA PHE A 671 -35.70 -8.14 8.04
C PHE A 671 -36.66 -7.80 6.91
N ALA A 672 -36.87 -8.71 5.95
CA ALA A 672 -37.86 -8.49 4.90
C ALA A 672 -39.29 -8.36 5.45
N ARG A 673 -39.66 -9.13 6.49
CA ARG A 673 -40.96 -8.99 7.19
C ARG A 673 -41.15 -7.63 7.87
N ILE A 674 -40.07 -7.06 8.39
CA ILE A 674 -40.11 -5.71 8.99
C ILE A 674 -40.37 -4.67 7.91
N VAL A 675 -39.68 -4.75 6.77
CA VAL A 675 -39.79 -3.77 5.68
C VAL A 675 -41.08 -3.94 4.88
N TRP A 676 -41.50 -5.18 4.67
CA TRP A 676 -42.73 -5.55 3.94
C TRP A 676 -43.64 -6.42 4.81
N PRO A 677 -44.62 -5.84 5.52
CA PRO A 677 -45.51 -6.61 6.42
C PRO A 677 -46.28 -7.74 5.73
N ASP A 678 -46.51 -7.63 4.41
CA ASP A 678 -47.19 -8.62 3.58
C ASP A 678 -46.23 -9.69 2.99
N PHE A 679 -44.95 -9.72 3.41
CA PHE A 679 -43.92 -10.58 2.84
C PHE A 679 -44.36 -12.05 2.75
N ASP A 680 -44.96 -12.61 3.82
CA ASP A 680 -45.31 -14.04 3.85
C ASP A 680 -46.51 -14.39 2.96
N THR A 681 -47.34 -13.41 2.59
CA THR A 681 -48.50 -13.62 1.71
C THR A 681 -48.14 -13.51 0.23
N ARG A 682 -46.93 -13.05 -0.10
CA ARG A 682 -46.47 -12.88 -1.47
C ARG A 682 -46.04 -14.21 -2.10
N PRO A 683 -46.11 -14.30 -3.46
CA PRO A 683 -45.60 -15.47 -4.18
C PRO A 683 -44.12 -15.77 -3.84
N VAL A 684 -43.74 -17.05 -3.92
CA VAL A 684 -42.37 -17.52 -3.54
C VAL A 684 -41.29 -16.77 -4.31
N ASP A 685 -41.49 -16.51 -5.58
CA ASP A 685 -40.50 -15.84 -6.43
C ASP A 685 -40.32 -14.37 -6.00
N GLU A 686 -41.40 -13.67 -5.66
CA GLU A 686 -41.35 -12.30 -5.14
C GLU A 686 -40.65 -12.25 -3.79
N ARG A 687 -40.99 -13.15 -2.85
CA ARG A 687 -40.30 -13.28 -1.56
C ARG A 687 -38.81 -13.45 -1.73
N LYS A 688 -38.37 -14.24 -2.70
CA LYS A 688 -36.94 -14.42 -2.99
C LYS A 688 -36.29 -13.14 -3.48
N VAL A 689 -36.96 -12.37 -4.31
CA VAL A 689 -36.46 -11.05 -4.79
C VAL A 689 -36.33 -10.08 -3.63
N LEU A 690 -37.36 -9.94 -2.81
CA LEU A 690 -37.37 -9.03 -1.65
C LEU A 690 -36.31 -9.41 -0.62
N ARG A 691 -36.17 -10.71 -0.33
CA ARG A 691 -35.11 -11.26 0.52
C ARG A 691 -33.70 -10.93 0.00
N ASP A 692 -33.47 -10.97 -1.31
CA ASP A 692 -32.20 -10.63 -1.91
C ASP A 692 -31.95 -9.10 -1.93
N MET A 693 -33.01 -8.31 -2.01
CA MET A 693 -32.93 -6.84 -1.93
C MET A 693 -32.47 -6.35 -0.56
N ILE A 694 -32.97 -6.97 0.54
CA ILE A 694 -32.67 -6.54 1.91
C ILE A 694 -31.22 -6.79 2.33
N LYS A 695 -30.49 -7.70 1.68
CA LYS A 695 -29.12 -8.04 2.05
C LYS A 695 -28.17 -6.87 2.07
N ARG A 696 -28.25 -5.96 1.09
CA ARG A 696 -27.35 -4.80 1.00
C ARG A 696 -27.61 -3.74 2.07
N PRO A 697 -28.87 -3.28 2.27
CA PRO A 697 -29.19 -2.36 3.37
C PRO A 697 -28.87 -2.93 4.74
N GLU A 698 -29.19 -4.21 4.99
CA GLU A 698 -28.90 -4.89 6.25
C GLU A 698 -27.41 -4.86 6.60
N TYR A 699 -26.55 -5.32 5.69
CA TYR A 699 -25.10 -5.24 5.93
C TYR A 699 -24.59 -3.80 5.96
N GLY A 700 -25.17 -2.90 5.14
CA GLY A 700 -24.85 -1.47 5.21
C GLY A 700 -25.08 -0.90 6.60
N ALA A 701 -26.24 -1.20 7.23
CA ALA A 701 -26.56 -0.78 8.59
C ALA A 701 -25.61 -1.38 9.62
N PHE A 702 -25.26 -2.65 9.51
CA PHE A 702 -24.32 -3.33 10.40
C PHE A 702 -22.92 -2.69 10.41
N TYR A 703 -22.50 -2.12 9.30
CA TYR A 703 -21.21 -1.44 9.16
C TYR A 703 -21.28 0.09 9.27
N GLY A 704 -22.39 0.64 9.77
CA GLY A 704 -22.56 2.08 9.99
C GLY A 704 -22.73 2.89 8.69
N GLY A 705 -23.10 2.24 7.61
CA GLY A 705 -23.48 2.91 6.37
C GLY A 705 -24.82 3.65 6.55
N ALA A 706 -24.94 4.85 5.98
CA ALA A 706 -26.26 5.49 5.86
C ALA A 706 -27.14 4.62 4.95
N VAL A 707 -28.30 4.27 5.42
CA VAL A 707 -29.34 3.52 4.70
C VAL A 707 -30.06 4.44 3.71
#